data_08fc1788fa888382044ac7cb790f2275
#
_entry.id   08fc1788fa888382044ac7cb790f2275
#
_cell.length_a   1.000
_cell.length_b   1.000
_cell.length_c   1.000
_cell.angle_alpha   90.00
_cell.angle_beta   90.00
_cell.angle_gamma   90.00
#
_symmetry.space_group_name_H-M   'P 1'
#
loop_
_entity.id
_entity.type
_entity.pdbx_description
1 polymer ?
#
loop_
_entity_poly.entity_id
_entity_poly.type
_entity_poly.pdbx_seq_one_letter_code
_entity_poly.pdbx_strand_id
1 'polypeptide(L)'
;MLKIIKYLYSITFVFILTIQSGPTYAIHPGWEEKEYNDVYTGEALNYIAFPIGGMGAGMFCLDGTGSISHLSVQNHPDFHNTPYTYAAIHVKGVKHGTKVLEGQVPFWKVFGPTQSGMGQGDKTYGLPRFQHASFQAKFPFSTIQLKDNEIPLAVKITGWSPFIPTDEDNSSLPLGLIEYQFTNTSTNILETTFSYNAKNFIDSKGNIKATKGGFKLVPRDINEDHGMAIYVDDANAQVDYCWFRGDWFDAQSIAWDRVSSDHITTNMPIEGVSPGASIFVPMTLQPGETKTISINFCWFFPNSNLTRGVATVTGEAFVKGPSQGTEPYQNDVTGFMGRQLLNSFRGGGDAVVGELVSDEFKINRRFLKFLVGGGNQPEKTSVNLIIDGKTVETAAGINSEAMSERIWDLQAYQGKTAKIKISDLSAYPWGHIMVDQFVLTDNKDENLSSPSSQALVLEDFEKPTLEGWTFQKPNKPIEDSGITDGIYAYRPWYASKFKDLQAVIHYWNQHKEQLRTSTELFRDAFFDSTLPAEVLEAISSNLSILKSTTVLRQHDGRFWAWEGSEDEIGSCHGSCTHVWNYAQALPHLFPAMERTMRETEFLINQNAEGHQNFRTNMPISRPSHDFHAAADGQLGGIMKVYRDWRISGNDEWLKSLYPAVKASLDYCIRTWDPHEKGSLTEPHHNTYDIEFWGADGMCTSFYTGALEAFVHMSEHLNKQAGKYKKLLKRSISCMDKELFNGEYYFQKTQWTGLKAKSPTEIPSFGSNYRHAEAQELLKTEGPKYQYGTGCLSDGIIGMWMASVCGLPEPLDQTHVKSHLNAVYQYNLRKNMYNHYNTQRPSYAMGGDGGLLLCTWPKGAKPTLPFVYSNEVWTGIEYQVASHLIMKGEVEKGLEIVRLCRNRYDGRHRNPFDEIECGHWYARAMSSYSILQALTGVRYDAVTKTMYINSQIGDFKSFISTDTGFGTIELKNNQPLLHVVYGQIDVKKYQIEHNNNH
;
A
#
# COMPACT_ATOMS: atom_id res chain seq x y z
N MET A 1 8.46 -57.49 -59.65
CA MET A 1 9.85 -57.92 -59.80
C MET A 1 10.57 -57.59 -58.51
N LEU A 2 10.73 -58.54 -57.63
CA LEU A 2 11.92 -59.38 -57.41
C LEU A 2 13.10 -58.50 -56.94
N LYS A 3 13.75 -58.71 -55.85
CA LYS A 3 14.10 -59.83 -54.94
C LYS A 3 14.61 -59.21 -53.66
N ILE A 4 14.21 -59.57 -52.42
CA ILE A 4 14.68 -60.73 -51.64
C ILE A 4 16.17 -60.71 -51.32
N ILE A 5 16.52 -60.71 -50.02
CA ILE A 5 17.39 -61.65 -49.23
C ILE A 5 17.91 -60.92 -48.01
N LYS A 6 17.43 -61.18 -46.79
CA LYS A 6 17.88 -62.19 -45.80
C LYS A 6 19.26 -61.92 -45.16
N TYR A 7 19.34 -61.81 -43.88
CA TYR A 7 19.62 -62.64 -42.69
C TYR A 7 20.37 -61.80 -41.66
N LEU A 8 20.47 -61.93 -40.39
CA LEU A 8 20.24 -62.97 -39.40
C LEU A 8 20.25 -62.34 -37.95
N TYR A 9 19.60 -62.98 -37.03
CA TYR A 9 19.46 -62.88 -35.61
C TYR A 9 20.70 -62.47 -34.80
N SER A 10 20.45 -61.65 -33.76
CA SER A 10 21.00 -61.81 -32.43
C SER A 10 19.99 -61.30 -31.36
N ILE A 11 19.58 -62.19 -30.51
CA ILE A 11 18.67 -61.96 -29.38
C ILE A 11 19.54 -61.40 -28.27
N THR A 12 19.21 -60.19 -27.79
CA THR A 12 19.62 -59.73 -26.49
C THR A 12 18.38 -59.24 -25.76
N PHE A 13 18.04 -59.96 -24.70
CA PHE A 13 16.98 -59.59 -23.75
C PHE A 13 17.41 -58.30 -23.04
N VAL A 14 16.76 -57.19 -23.31
CA VAL A 14 16.84 -55.99 -22.49
C VAL A 14 15.54 -55.91 -21.70
N PHE A 15 15.64 -56.01 -20.40
CA PHE A 15 14.55 -55.70 -19.47
C PHE A 15 14.22 -54.20 -19.62
N ILE A 16 13.08 -53.88 -20.23
CA ILE A 16 12.52 -52.52 -20.19
C ILE A 16 11.78 -52.39 -18.86
N LEU A 17 12.42 -51.74 -17.88
CA LEU A 17 11.69 -51.14 -16.77
C LEU A 17 10.83 -50.02 -17.36
N THR A 18 9.54 -50.24 -17.45
CA THR A 18 8.57 -49.19 -17.65
C THR A 18 8.48 -48.35 -16.37
N ILE A 19 9.28 -47.31 -16.28
CA ILE A 19 9.01 -46.19 -15.38
C ILE A 19 7.75 -45.54 -15.95
N GLN A 20 6.62 -45.73 -15.26
CA GLN A 20 5.45 -44.87 -15.51
C GLN A 20 5.86 -43.45 -15.14
N SER A 21 6.27 -42.67 -16.14
CA SER A 21 6.33 -41.24 -16.02
C SER A 21 4.90 -40.74 -15.82
N GLY A 22 4.62 -40.19 -14.63
CA GLY A 22 3.43 -39.38 -14.42
C GLY A 22 3.34 -38.29 -15.48
N PRO A 23 2.18 -37.67 -15.68
CA PRO A 23 2.02 -36.67 -16.74
C PRO A 23 3.04 -35.56 -16.54
N THR A 24 4.03 -35.52 -17.43
CA THR A 24 4.89 -34.35 -17.61
C THR A 24 3.98 -33.24 -18.11
N TYR A 25 3.62 -32.33 -17.21
CA TYR A 25 2.98 -31.10 -17.63
C TYR A 25 3.97 -30.36 -18.54
N ALA A 26 3.54 -30.10 -19.76
CA ALA A 26 4.31 -29.31 -20.71
C ALA A 26 4.55 -27.93 -20.08
N ILE A 27 5.79 -27.66 -19.73
CA ILE A 27 6.26 -26.32 -19.40
C ILE A 27 5.99 -25.47 -20.63
N HIS A 28 5.34 -24.32 -20.46
CA HIS A 28 5.08 -23.38 -21.55
C HIS A 28 6.41 -23.06 -22.25
N PRO A 29 6.50 -23.12 -23.59
CA PRO A 29 7.72 -22.73 -24.28
C PRO A 29 8.00 -21.27 -23.99
N GLY A 30 9.00 -20.99 -23.16
CA GLY A 30 9.40 -19.66 -22.71
C GLY A 30 9.44 -19.47 -21.19
N TRP A 31 8.99 -20.45 -20.39
CA TRP A 31 9.19 -20.43 -18.94
C TRP A 31 10.41 -21.31 -18.63
N GLU A 32 11.59 -20.73 -18.68
CA GLU A 32 12.76 -21.30 -18.01
C GLU A 32 12.49 -21.30 -16.50
N GLU A 33 12.93 -22.35 -15.79
CA GLU A 33 12.86 -22.33 -14.32
C GLU A 33 13.55 -21.09 -13.81
N LYS A 34 12.83 -20.22 -13.11
CA LYS A 34 13.38 -18.99 -12.53
C LYS A 34 14.36 -19.38 -11.42
N GLU A 35 15.58 -18.93 -11.53
CA GLU A 35 16.51 -18.95 -10.42
C GLU A 35 16.22 -17.75 -9.49
N TYR A 36 15.99 -18.02 -8.21
CA TYR A 36 15.59 -16.99 -7.24
C TYR A 36 16.82 -16.28 -6.67
N ASN A 37 16.72 -14.97 -6.42
CA ASN A 37 17.81 -14.08 -5.99
C ASN A 37 18.98 -14.00 -6.97
N ASP A 38 18.80 -14.44 -8.18
CA ASP A 38 19.82 -14.43 -9.23
C ASP A 38 19.76 -13.15 -10.07
N VAL A 39 20.55 -13.13 -11.11
CA VAL A 39 20.79 -11.99 -12.00
C VAL A 39 19.70 -11.93 -13.06
N TYR A 40 18.98 -10.82 -13.15
CA TYR A 40 18.04 -10.53 -14.21
C TYR A 40 18.79 -10.04 -15.47
N THR A 41 18.42 -10.56 -16.62
CA THR A 41 19.01 -10.18 -17.92
C THR A 41 17.95 -10.11 -19.03
N GLY A 42 18.27 -9.44 -20.14
CA GLY A 42 17.41 -9.37 -21.33
C GLY A 42 16.02 -8.80 -21.01
N GLU A 43 14.96 -9.52 -21.39
CA GLU A 43 13.59 -9.08 -21.16
C GLU A 43 13.19 -9.01 -19.70
N ALA A 44 13.86 -9.76 -18.80
CA ALA A 44 13.60 -9.70 -17.38
C ALA A 44 14.01 -8.36 -16.73
N LEU A 45 14.68 -7.47 -17.46
CA LEU A 45 14.97 -6.09 -17.01
C LEU A 45 13.81 -5.11 -17.24
N ASN A 46 12.82 -5.47 -18.06
CA ASN A 46 11.85 -4.54 -18.62
C ASN A 46 11.01 -3.80 -17.58
N TYR A 47 10.56 -4.50 -16.55
CA TYR A 47 9.63 -3.94 -15.53
C TYR A 47 10.28 -3.76 -14.16
N ILE A 48 11.59 -3.96 -14.03
CA ILE A 48 12.26 -3.73 -12.75
C ILE A 48 12.21 -2.24 -12.39
N ALA A 49 11.76 -1.96 -11.17
CA ALA A 49 11.87 -0.67 -10.49
C ALA A 49 12.17 -0.95 -9.02
N PHE A 50 13.40 -0.71 -8.59
CA PHE A 50 13.87 -0.99 -7.24
C PHE A 50 13.89 0.31 -6.42
N PRO A 51 13.10 0.44 -5.33
CA PRO A 51 12.97 1.68 -4.59
C PRO A 51 14.21 2.01 -3.76
N ILE A 52 14.65 3.26 -3.87
CA ILE A 52 15.74 3.88 -3.13
C ILE A 52 15.20 5.13 -2.46
N GLY A 53 15.22 5.17 -1.13
CA GLY A 53 14.68 6.25 -0.33
C GLY A 53 14.57 5.84 1.13
N GLY A 54 14.11 6.73 1.97
CA GLY A 54 13.87 6.46 3.39
C GLY A 54 12.42 6.09 3.68
N MET A 55 12.21 5.32 4.71
CA MET A 55 10.90 4.90 5.18
C MET A 55 10.02 6.12 5.54
N GLY A 56 8.96 6.35 4.78
CA GLY A 56 8.09 7.51 4.92
C GLY A 56 8.72 8.85 4.49
N ALA A 57 9.82 8.82 3.74
CA ALA A 57 10.52 10.03 3.28
C ALA A 57 10.40 10.28 1.77
N GLY A 58 9.74 9.38 1.04
CA GLY A 58 9.71 9.36 -0.42
C GLY A 58 10.83 8.52 -1.01
N MET A 59 10.77 8.31 -2.33
CA MET A 59 11.67 7.42 -3.07
C MET A 59 11.91 7.88 -4.49
N PHE A 60 12.94 7.32 -5.11
CA PHE A 60 13.02 7.09 -6.55
C PHE A 60 13.37 5.62 -6.80
N CYS A 61 13.12 5.11 -7.99
CA CYS A 61 13.51 3.75 -8.35
C CYS A 61 14.70 3.74 -9.30
N LEU A 62 15.61 2.79 -9.07
CA LEU A 62 16.60 2.38 -10.06
C LEU A 62 15.97 1.24 -10.88
N ASP A 63 15.83 1.44 -12.19
CA ASP A 63 15.25 0.43 -13.06
C ASP A 63 16.25 -0.66 -13.47
N GLY A 64 15.76 -1.71 -14.13
CA GLY A 64 16.59 -2.86 -14.52
C GLY A 64 17.72 -2.52 -15.48
N THR A 65 17.68 -1.37 -16.13
CA THR A 65 18.69 -0.93 -17.12
C THR A 65 19.64 0.14 -16.57
N GLY A 66 19.32 0.75 -15.42
CA GLY A 66 20.15 1.75 -14.75
C GLY A 66 19.62 3.18 -14.79
N SER A 67 18.43 3.41 -15.35
CA SER A 67 17.81 4.74 -15.32
C SER A 67 17.00 4.96 -14.04
N ILE A 68 16.74 6.22 -13.72
CA ILE A 68 15.86 6.62 -12.62
C ILE A 68 14.41 6.68 -13.11
N SER A 69 13.49 6.15 -12.31
CA SER A 69 12.05 6.19 -12.55
C SER A 69 11.28 6.34 -11.23
N HIS A 70 9.96 6.50 -11.30
CA HIS A 70 9.06 6.52 -10.14
C HIS A 70 9.49 7.53 -9.08
N LEU A 71 9.96 8.72 -9.50
CA LEU A 71 10.44 9.75 -8.59
C LEU A 71 9.27 10.33 -7.77
N SER A 72 9.19 9.98 -6.52
CA SER A 72 8.10 10.27 -5.60
C SER A 72 8.64 10.88 -4.30
N VAL A 73 9.19 12.09 -4.37
CA VAL A 73 9.88 12.75 -3.24
C VAL A 73 9.10 13.94 -2.66
N GLN A 74 7.93 14.28 -3.25
CA GLN A 74 7.11 15.43 -2.84
C GLN A 74 5.89 15.02 -2.01
N ASN A 75 6.01 13.99 -1.18
CA ASN A 75 4.99 13.47 -0.27
C ASN A 75 3.76 12.84 -0.97
N HIS A 76 3.86 12.47 -2.22
CA HIS A 76 2.84 11.73 -2.97
C HIS A 76 3.49 10.76 -3.95
N PRO A 77 2.82 9.66 -4.36
CA PRO A 77 3.26 8.81 -5.45
C PRO A 77 3.30 9.55 -6.77
N ASP A 78 4.23 9.17 -7.65
CA ASP A 78 4.25 9.53 -9.05
C ASP A 78 5.02 8.44 -9.82
N PHE A 79 4.30 7.48 -10.39
CA PHE A 79 4.89 6.27 -10.98
C PHE A 79 5.10 6.32 -12.48
N HIS A 80 4.49 7.27 -13.17
CA HIS A 80 4.62 7.39 -14.61
C HIS A 80 5.76 8.31 -15.05
N ASN A 81 6.54 8.82 -14.11
CA ASN A 81 7.66 9.68 -14.46
C ASN A 81 8.94 8.89 -14.78
N THR A 82 9.62 9.32 -15.82
CA THR A 82 11.03 9.04 -16.08
C THR A 82 11.70 10.40 -16.19
N PRO A 83 12.37 10.88 -15.14
CA PRO A 83 13.01 12.19 -15.13
C PRO A 83 14.03 12.34 -16.26
N TYR A 84 14.17 13.54 -16.84
CA TYR A 84 15.25 13.80 -17.78
C TYR A 84 16.57 13.93 -17.00
N THR A 85 17.17 12.80 -16.73
CA THR A 85 18.47 12.70 -16.07
C THR A 85 19.22 11.46 -16.58
N TYR A 86 20.55 11.55 -16.64
CA TYR A 86 21.41 10.43 -17.03
C TYR A 86 22.84 10.64 -16.55
N ALA A 87 23.49 9.55 -16.23
CA ALA A 87 24.94 9.50 -16.08
C ALA A 87 25.57 9.04 -17.41
N ALA A 88 26.74 9.55 -17.75
CA ALA A 88 27.48 9.12 -18.93
C ALA A 88 28.99 9.02 -18.65
N ILE A 89 29.68 8.23 -19.46
CA ILE A 89 31.13 8.14 -19.47
C ILE A 89 31.65 8.48 -20.87
N HIS A 90 32.68 9.33 -20.94
CA HIS A 90 33.49 9.54 -22.14
C HIS A 90 34.87 8.90 -21.92
N VAL A 91 35.32 8.08 -22.88
CA VAL A 91 36.66 7.48 -22.87
C VAL A 91 37.47 8.09 -24.04
N LYS A 92 38.43 8.92 -23.73
CA LYS A 92 39.19 9.69 -24.69
C LYS A 92 39.99 8.79 -25.63
N GLY A 93 39.93 9.11 -26.92
CA GLY A 93 40.65 8.39 -27.97
C GLY A 93 40.02 7.04 -28.37
N VAL A 94 38.92 6.65 -27.73
CA VAL A 94 38.15 5.45 -28.09
C VAL A 94 37.07 5.83 -29.10
N LYS A 95 36.99 5.14 -30.21
CA LYS A 95 35.92 5.35 -31.20
C LYS A 95 34.58 4.97 -30.53
N HIS A 96 33.58 5.83 -30.62
CA HIS A 96 32.30 5.69 -29.92
C HIS A 96 32.44 5.55 -28.40
N GLY A 97 33.48 6.21 -27.85
CA GLY A 97 33.85 6.13 -26.45
C GLY A 97 32.92 6.84 -25.48
N THR A 98 31.79 7.41 -25.96
CA THR A 98 30.79 8.04 -25.09
C THR A 98 29.50 7.25 -25.06
N LYS A 99 29.11 6.83 -23.85
CA LYS A 99 27.87 6.08 -23.60
C LYS A 99 27.18 6.58 -22.34
N VAL A 100 25.87 6.61 -22.37
CA VAL A 100 25.04 6.70 -21.16
C VAL A 100 25.24 5.43 -20.35
N LEU A 101 25.38 5.56 -19.05
CA LEU A 101 25.61 4.47 -18.09
C LEU A 101 24.32 3.71 -17.78
N GLU A 102 23.68 3.26 -18.86
CA GLU A 102 22.42 2.52 -18.86
C GLU A 102 22.49 1.42 -19.93
N GLY A 103 21.73 0.34 -19.73
CA GLY A 103 21.42 -0.65 -20.76
C GLY A 103 20.41 -0.15 -21.77
N GLN A 104 19.97 -1.02 -22.66
CA GLN A 104 19.00 -0.70 -23.72
C GLN A 104 17.64 -0.34 -23.14
N VAL A 105 17.00 0.69 -23.70
CA VAL A 105 15.67 1.16 -23.26
C VAL A 105 14.62 0.10 -23.58
N PRO A 106 13.79 -0.33 -22.59
CA PRO A 106 12.66 -1.21 -22.84
C PRO A 106 11.66 -0.58 -23.83
N PHE A 107 11.24 -1.32 -24.85
CA PHE A 107 10.37 -0.79 -25.91
C PHE A 107 9.01 -0.29 -25.37
N TRP A 108 8.48 -0.88 -24.31
CA TRP A 108 7.23 -0.43 -23.72
C TRP A 108 7.31 1.03 -23.20
N LYS A 109 8.49 1.48 -22.77
CA LYS A 109 8.70 2.88 -22.36
C LYS A 109 8.60 3.86 -23.54
N VAL A 110 8.83 3.39 -24.75
CA VAL A 110 8.80 4.23 -25.97
C VAL A 110 7.38 4.33 -26.52
N PHE A 111 6.65 3.21 -26.59
CA PHE A 111 5.34 3.14 -27.26
C PHE A 111 4.19 2.71 -26.35
N GLY A 112 4.44 2.34 -25.10
CA GLY A 112 3.41 1.91 -24.13
C GLY A 112 2.67 3.04 -23.42
N PRO A 113 3.31 4.16 -23.02
CA PRO A 113 2.64 5.23 -22.32
C PRO A 113 1.58 5.94 -23.16
N THR A 114 0.61 6.54 -22.50
CA THR A 114 -0.39 7.42 -23.13
C THR A 114 0.29 8.55 -23.90
N GLN A 115 -0.24 8.92 -25.08
CA GLN A 115 0.30 9.94 -25.98
C GLN A 115 1.68 9.62 -26.58
N SER A 116 2.06 8.36 -26.62
CA SER A 116 3.33 7.91 -27.21
C SER A 116 3.25 7.56 -28.70
N GLY A 117 2.23 8.00 -29.43
CA GLY A 117 2.04 7.69 -30.86
C GLY A 117 3.19 8.11 -31.79
N MET A 118 3.99 9.10 -31.38
CA MET A 118 5.23 9.53 -32.09
C MET A 118 6.51 9.01 -31.42
N GLY A 119 6.41 8.02 -30.53
CA GLY A 119 7.46 7.68 -29.58
C GLY A 119 7.49 8.70 -28.42
N GLN A 120 8.52 8.66 -27.62
CA GLN A 120 8.69 9.58 -26.49
C GLN A 120 9.70 10.68 -26.85
N GLY A 121 9.20 11.84 -27.22
CA GLY A 121 10.01 13.05 -27.36
C GLY A 121 10.53 13.56 -26.01
N ASP A 122 11.58 14.39 -26.02
CA ASP A 122 12.17 15.01 -24.83
C ASP A 122 12.56 14.01 -23.73
N LYS A 123 13.11 12.87 -24.15
CA LYS A 123 13.67 11.82 -23.29
C LYS A 123 15.10 11.50 -23.70
N THR A 124 15.83 10.83 -22.84
CA THR A 124 17.23 10.43 -23.10
C THR A 124 17.35 9.20 -24.00
N TYR A 125 16.24 8.62 -24.44
CA TYR A 125 16.17 7.29 -25.07
C TYR A 125 16.98 7.15 -26.37
N GLY A 126 17.19 8.25 -27.13
CA GLY A 126 18.00 8.28 -28.33
C GLY A 126 19.52 8.37 -28.12
N LEU A 127 19.99 8.51 -26.86
CA LEU A 127 21.42 8.60 -26.57
C LEU A 127 22.07 7.20 -26.59
N PRO A 128 23.36 7.10 -27.02
CA PRO A 128 24.08 5.82 -27.08
C PRO A 128 24.21 5.19 -25.69
N ARG A 129 23.91 3.89 -25.59
CA ARG A 129 23.93 3.11 -24.34
C ARG A 129 24.84 1.89 -24.44
N PHE A 130 25.13 1.28 -23.28
CA PHE A 130 25.81 -0.01 -23.22
C PHE A 130 25.00 -1.12 -23.90
N GLN A 131 25.68 -2.05 -24.55
CA GLN A 131 25.06 -3.15 -25.31
C GLN A 131 24.35 -4.15 -24.38
N HIS A 132 24.94 -4.41 -23.20
CA HIS A 132 24.45 -5.39 -22.26
C HIS A 132 24.35 -4.82 -20.87
N ALA A 133 23.24 -5.13 -20.19
CA ALA A 133 23.01 -4.85 -18.80
C ALA A 133 22.54 -6.12 -18.09
N SER A 134 22.86 -6.22 -16.82
CA SER A 134 22.30 -7.22 -15.93
C SER A 134 22.03 -6.58 -14.56
N PHE A 135 20.95 -7.01 -13.89
CA PHE A 135 20.50 -6.46 -12.63
C PHE A 135 20.46 -7.55 -11.56
N GLN A 136 20.89 -7.24 -10.35
CA GLN A 136 20.74 -8.09 -9.17
C GLN A 136 20.37 -7.25 -7.96
N ALA A 137 19.42 -7.70 -7.16
CA ALA A 137 19.13 -7.10 -5.86
C ALA A 137 19.53 -8.03 -4.72
N LYS A 138 20.18 -7.44 -3.72
CA LYS A 138 20.28 -7.97 -2.36
C LYS A 138 19.81 -6.86 -1.42
N PHE A 139 18.50 -6.81 -1.19
CA PHE A 139 17.88 -5.71 -0.43
C PHE A 139 18.69 -5.36 0.83
N PRO A 140 18.95 -4.07 1.10
CA PRO A 140 18.47 -2.88 0.42
C PRO A 140 19.38 -2.34 -0.69
N PHE A 141 20.26 -3.16 -1.24
CA PHE A 141 21.16 -2.82 -2.36
C PHE A 141 20.63 -3.41 -3.66
N SER A 142 20.73 -2.63 -4.75
CA SER A 142 20.58 -3.08 -6.12
C SER A 142 21.88 -2.87 -6.88
N THR A 143 22.22 -3.78 -7.77
CA THR A 143 23.47 -3.75 -8.53
C THR A 143 23.20 -3.99 -10.00
N ILE A 144 23.77 -3.16 -10.87
CA ILE A 144 23.72 -3.32 -12.32
C ILE A 144 25.14 -3.47 -12.83
N GLN A 145 25.37 -4.43 -13.72
CA GLN A 145 26.60 -4.55 -14.46
C GLN A 145 26.36 -4.20 -15.91
N LEU A 146 27.16 -3.28 -16.45
CA LEU A 146 27.11 -2.87 -17.84
C LEU A 146 28.34 -3.39 -18.57
N LYS A 147 28.15 -3.94 -19.79
CA LYS A 147 29.21 -4.44 -20.65
C LYS A 147 29.02 -3.92 -22.07
N ASP A 148 30.09 -3.52 -22.70
CA ASP A 148 30.13 -3.08 -24.08
C ASP A 148 31.44 -3.51 -24.74
N ASN A 149 31.39 -3.94 -26.00
CA ASN A 149 32.56 -4.42 -26.72
C ASN A 149 33.47 -3.27 -27.18
N GLU A 150 32.94 -2.05 -27.26
CA GLU A 150 33.66 -0.86 -27.72
C GLU A 150 34.28 -0.07 -26.56
N ILE A 151 33.76 -0.25 -25.33
CA ILE A 151 34.20 0.51 -24.16
C ILE A 151 35.13 -0.37 -23.31
N PRO A 152 36.41 -0.01 -23.15
CA PRO A 152 37.37 -0.82 -22.39
C PRO A 152 37.24 -0.64 -20.85
N LEU A 153 36.00 -0.58 -20.36
CA LEU A 153 35.66 -0.45 -18.95
C LEU A 153 34.63 -1.53 -18.57
N ALA A 154 34.86 -2.18 -17.44
CA ALA A 154 33.80 -2.85 -16.70
C ALA A 154 33.12 -1.82 -15.81
N VAL A 155 31.79 -1.72 -15.91
CA VAL A 155 31.01 -0.76 -15.14
C VAL A 155 30.06 -1.51 -14.21
N LYS A 156 30.09 -1.13 -12.93
CA LYS A 156 29.13 -1.59 -11.92
C LYS A 156 28.44 -0.40 -11.30
N ILE A 157 27.11 -0.43 -11.30
CA ILE A 157 26.27 0.59 -10.66
C ILE A 157 25.68 -0.05 -9.39
N THR A 158 25.71 0.66 -8.26
CA THR A 158 25.09 0.20 -7.01
C THR A 158 24.16 1.30 -6.48
N GLY A 159 22.85 0.98 -6.40
CA GLY A 159 21.86 1.88 -5.82
C GLY A 159 21.47 1.42 -4.42
N TRP A 160 21.39 2.36 -3.46
CA TRP A 160 21.00 2.03 -2.09
C TRP A 160 20.59 3.27 -1.28
N SER A 161 19.96 3.04 -0.15
CA SER A 161 19.73 4.01 0.93
C SER A 161 19.71 3.27 2.26
N PRO A 162 19.93 3.92 3.41
CA PRO A 162 19.96 3.25 4.71
C PRO A 162 18.69 2.43 4.97
N PHE A 163 18.90 1.22 5.52
CA PHE A 163 17.84 0.36 6.05
C PHE A 163 18.46 -0.49 7.15
N ILE A 164 18.20 -0.11 8.37
CA ILE A 164 18.86 -0.66 9.57
C ILE A 164 17.76 -1.06 10.54
N PRO A 165 17.39 -2.35 10.64
CA PRO A 165 16.40 -2.80 11.63
C PRO A 165 16.72 -2.24 13.01
N THR A 166 15.68 -1.82 13.75
CA THR A 166 15.75 -1.16 15.07
C THR A 166 16.28 0.28 15.07
N ASP A 167 16.66 0.83 13.91
CA ASP A 167 17.06 2.23 13.74
C ASP A 167 16.14 2.91 12.71
N GLU A 168 14.92 3.19 13.14
CA GLU A 168 13.88 3.81 12.32
C GLU A 168 14.23 5.22 11.86
N ASP A 169 15.01 5.96 12.63
CA ASP A 169 15.39 7.33 12.32
C ASP A 169 16.36 7.38 11.13
N ASN A 170 17.41 6.57 11.15
CA ASN A 170 18.33 6.49 10.05
C ASN A 170 17.76 5.76 8.82
N SER A 171 16.78 4.90 9.04
CA SER A 171 16.04 4.24 7.96
C SER A 171 14.97 5.14 7.31
N SER A 172 14.69 6.33 7.88
CA SER A 172 13.70 7.33 7.39
C SER A 172 14.33 8.59 6.81
N LEU A 173 15.60 8.56 6.43
CA LEU A 173 16.29 9.73 5.88
C LEU A 173 15.83 10.06 4.44
N PRO A 174 15.62 11.33 4.09
CA PRO A 174 15.19 11.76 2.76
C PRO A 174 16.38 11.79 1.79
N LEU A 175 16.92 10.61 1.45
CA LEU A 175 18.10 10.51 0.60
C LEU A 175 18.22 9.14 -0.08
N GLY A 176 19.06 9.10 -1.11
CA GLY A 176 19.50 7.89 -1.80
C GLY A 176 20.87 8.11 -2.44
N LEU A 177 21.52 7.02 -2.80
CA LEU A 177 22.86 7.02 -3.40
C LEU A 177 22.91 6.09 -4.60
N ILE A 178 23.58 6.54 -5.66
CA ILE A 178 23.96 5.70 -6.80
C ILE A 178 25.49 5.80 -6.98
N GLU A 179 26.16 4.65 -6.89
CA GLU A 179 27.60 4.51 -7.05
C GLU A 179 27.92 3.95 -8.43
N TYR A 180 28.77 4.61 -9.17
CA TYR A 180 29.29 4.17 -10.46
C TYR A 180 30.75 3.76 -10.29
N GLN A 181 31.02 2.47 -10.40
CA GLN A 181 32.36 1.91 -10.29
C GLN A 181 32.87 1.55 -11.68
N PHE A 182 34.06 2.05 -12.02
CA PHE A 182 34.74 1.86 -13.29
C PHE A 182 36.02 1.09 -13.09
N THR A 183 36.20 -0.04 -13.78
CA THR A 183 37.45 -0.80 -13.81
C THR A 183 38.02 -0.79 -15.22
N ASN A 184 39.28 -0.31 -15.38
CA ASN A 184 39.97 -0.35 -16.67
C ASN A 184 40.32 -1.80 -17.04
N THR A 185 39.68 -2.33 -18.07
CA THR A 185 39.91 -3.71 -18.55
C THR A 185 40.99 -3.82 -19.64
N SER A 186 41.52 -2.67 -20.06
CA SER A 186 42.60 -2.64 -21.09
C SER A 186 43.98 -2.70 -20.48
N THR A 187 44.96 -2.82 -21.39
CA THR A 187 46.42 -2.74 -21.04
C THR A 187 46.98 -1.32 -21.08
N ASN A 188 46.16 -0.34 -21.46
CA ASN A 188 46.54 1.06 -21.61
C ASN A 188 45.99 1.91 -20.46
N ILE A 189 46.61 3.03 -20.19
CA ILE A 189 46.07 4.07 -19.32
C ILE A 189 44.89 4.70 -20.04
N LEU A 190 43.73 4.87 -19.38
CA LEU A 190 42.56 5.52 -19.89
C LEU A 190 42.35 6.88 -19.24
N GLU A 191 42.20 7.92 -20.09
CA GLU A 191 41.69 9.21 -19.65
C GLU A 191 40.17 9.19 -19.91
N THR A 192 39.37 9.46 -18.89
CA THR A 192 37.93 9.35 -18.94
C THR A 192 37.28 10.52 -18.22
N THR A 193 36.08 10.90 -18.66
CA THR A 193 35.27 11.90 -17.95
C THR A 193 33.90 11.29 -17.66
N PHE A 194 33.59 11.15 -16.39
CA PHE A 194 32.24 10.85 -15.92
C PHE A 194 31.40 12.12 -15.96
N SER A 195 30.14 12.04 -16.36
CA SER A 195 29.19 13.15 -16.21
C SER A 195 27.86 12.69 -15.65
N TYR A 196 27.23 13.56 -14.86
CA TYR A 196 25.85 13.41 -14.42
C TYR A 196 25.04 14.62 -14.86
N ASN A 197 23.96 14.42 -15.61
CA ASN A 197 23.26 15.44 -16.37
C ASN A 197 21.78 15.40 -16.01
N ALA A 198 21.16 16.57 -15.73
CA ALA A 198 19.75 16.66 -15.36
C ALA A 198 19.09 17.97 -15.75
N LYS A 199 17.83 17.92 -16.20
CA LYS A 199 16.90 19.05 -16.15
C LYS A 199 16.41 19.25 -14.71
N ASN A 200 15.74 20.37 -14.42
CA ASN A 200 14.98 20.46 -13.19
C ASN A 200 13.69 19.64 -13.34
N PHE A 201 13.74 18.39 -12.90
CA PHE A 201 12.63 17.46 -12.94
C PHE A 201 11.72 17.55 -11.70
N ILE A 202 12.09 18.34 -10.71
CA ILE A 202 11.23 18.64 -9.55
C ILE A 202 10.16 19.67 -9.92
N ASP A 203 10.57 20.72 -10.67
CA ASP A 203 9.68 21.70 -11.26
C ASP A 203 10.35 22.26 -12.54
N SER A 204 9.75 22.01 -13.70
CA SER A 204 10.28 22.45 -14.99
C SER A 204 10.43 23.97 -15.13
N LYS A 205 9.78 24.75 -14.28
CA LYS A 205 9.89 26.23 -14.20
C LYS A 205 10.65 26.68 -12.95
N GLY A 206 11.19 25.76 -12.19
CA GLY A 206 12.01 26.01 -11.02
C GLY A 206 13.45 26.39 -11.38
N ASN A 207 14.22 26.73 -10.36
CA ASN A 207 15.61 27.18 -10.49
C ASN A 207 16.61 26.05 -10.26
N ILE A 208 17.82 26.21 -10.83
CA ILE A 208 18.98 25.39 -10.50
C ILE A 208 19.98 26.27 -9.74
N LYS A 209 20.32 25.84 -8.52
CA LYS A 209 21.23 26.59 -7.63
C LYS A 209 22.50 25.79 -7.34
N ALA A 210 23.54 26.45 -6.95
CA ALA A 210 24.81 25.80 -6.61
C ALA A 210 24.74 25.05 -5.26
N THR A 211 25.43 23.91 -5.20
CA THR A 211 25.85 23.27 -3.95
C THR A 211 27.27 22.74 -4.12
N LYS A 212 27.94 22.39 -3.05
CA LYS A 212 29.31 21.87 -3.12
C LYS A 212 29.34 20.54 -3.88
N GLY A 213 30.11 20.48 -4.95
CA GLY A 213 30.25 19.29 -5.80
C GLY A 213 29.04 18.96 -6.68
N GLY A 214 28.05 19.85 -6.81
CA GLY A 214 26.86 19.62 -7.60
C GLY A 214 25.86 20.77 -7.61
N PHE A 215 24.59 20.47 -7.77
CA PHE A 215 23.52 21.45 -7.91
C PHE A 215 22.28 21.08 -7.11
N LYS A 216 21.42 22.08 -6.85
CA LYS A 216 20.10 21.90 -6.24
C LYS A 216 19.01 22.18 -7.28
N LEU A 217 18.02 21.33 -7.35
CA LEU A 217 16.77 21.53 -8.08
C LEU A 217 15.74 22.15 -7.12
N VAL A 218 15.40 23.42 -7.34
CA VAL A 218 14.53 24.20 -6.45
C VAL A 218 13.22 24.51 -7.18
N PRO A 219 12.04 24.21 -6.59
CA PRO A 219 10.75 24.64 -7.14
C PRO A 219 10.60 26.17 -7.17
N ARG A 220 9.78 26.70 -8.11
CA ARG A 220 9.68 28.16 -8.36
C ARG A 220 9.12 28.99 -7.23
N ASP A 221 8.14 28.47 -6.50
CA ASP A 221 7.35 29.22 -5.52
C ASP A 221 7.66 28.84 -4.07
N ILE A 222 8.80 28.21 -3.84
CA ILE A 222 9.18 27.66 -2.55
C ILE A 222 10.52 28.24 -2.12
N ASN A 223 10.71 28.34 -0.80
CA ASN A 223 11.95 28.78 -0.18
C ASN A 223 13.17 28.00 -0.73
N GLU A 224 14.29 28.66 -1.00
CA GLU A 224 15.54 28.08 -1.50
C GLU A 224 16.13 26.96 -0.60
N ASP A 225 15.62 26.84 0.62
CA ASP A 225 15.98 25.78 1.57
C ASP A 225 15.27 24.44 1.29
N HIS A 226 14.30 24.44 0.35
CA HIS A 226 13.56 23.25 -0.11
C HIS A 226 14.06 22.82 -1.49
N GLY A 227 13.86 21.53 -1.81
CA GLY A 227 14.22 20.97 -3.11
C GLY A 227 15.01 19.69 -3.02
N MET A 228 15.76 19.39 -4.08
CA MET A 228 16.60 18.20 -4.19
C MET A 228 18.02 18.55 -4.58
N ALA A 229 19.01 18.12 -3.80
CA ALA A 229 20.42 18.27 -4.12
C ALA A 229 20.95 16.98 -4.78
N ILE A 230 21.74 17.16 -5.84
CA ILE A 230 22.45 16.12 -6.56
C ILE A 230 23.93 16.53 -6.60
N TYR A 231 24.81 15.72 -5.99
CA TYR A 231 26.21 16.10 -5.84
C TYR A 231 27.13 14.89 -5.69
N VAL A 232 28.43 15.13 -5.90
CA VAL A 232 29.52 14.18 -5.67
C VAL A 232 30.50 14.72 -4.62
N ASP A 233 31.22 13.83 -3.96
CA ASP A 233 32.28 14.15 -2.99
C ASP A 233 33.68 14.04 -3.65
N ASP A 234 33.83 14.41 -4.93
CA ASP A 234 35.11 14.39 -5.64
C ASP A 234 35.65 15.81 -5.79
N ALA A 235 36.91 16.01 -5.38
CA ALA A 235 37.58 17.32 -5.44
C ALA A 235 37.81 17.85 -6.88
N ASN A 236 37.79 16.95 -7.87
CA ASN A 236 37.95 17.32 -9.28
C ASN A 236 36.63 17.60 -9.97
N ALA A 237 35.50 17.55 -9.25
CA ALA A 237 34.22 17.80 -9.81
C ALA A 237 34.08 19.25 -10.33
N GLN A 238 33.64 19.37 -11.58
CA GLN A 238 33.30 20.63 -12.24
C GLN A 238 31.83 20.66 -12.56
N VAL A 239 31.17 21.79 -12.29
CA VAL A 239 29.71 21.88 -12.43
C VAL A 239 29.33 22.95 -13.44
N ASP A 240 28.54 22.55 -14.42
CA ASP A 240 27.81 23.46 -15.31
C ASP A 240 26.40 23.65 -14.77
N TYR A 241 26.09 24.86 -14.29
CA TYR A 241 24.77 25.13 -13.69
C TYR A 241 23.73 25.59 -14.71
N CYS A 242 24.11 25.80 -15.95
CA CYS A 242 23.19 26.28 -16.97
C CYS A 242 23.59 25.79 -18.37
N TRP A 243 22.80 24.86 -18.88
CA TRP A 243 22.96 24.43 -20.26
C TRP A 243 22.68 25.58 -21.23
N PHE A 244 22.97 25.34 -22.52
CA PHE A 244 22.68 26.31 -23.57
C PHE A 244 21.19 26.70 -23.54
N ARG A 245 20.91 28.02 -23.57
CA ARG A 245 19.56 28.55 -23.61
C ARG A 245 19.14 28.76 -25.04
N GLY A 246 18.36 27.85 -25.59
CA GLY A 246 17.83 27.87 -26.93
C GLY A 246 16.42 27.32 -26.98
N ASP A 247 15.86 27.29 -28.17
CA ASP A 247 14.52 26.76 -28.40
C ASP A 247 14.56 25.24 -28.70
N TRP A 248 13.41 24.59 -28.68
CA TRP A 248 13.22 23.18 -28.98
C TRP A 248 14.15 22.24 -28.18
N PHE A 249 15.07 21.56 -28.88
CA PHE A 249 15.99 20.59 -28.30
C PHE A 249 17.44 21.09 -28.22
N ASP A 250 17.67 22.41 -28.41
CA ASP A 250 19.01 22.97 -28.43
C ASP A 250 19.78 22.68 -27.15
N ALA A 251 19.15 22.85 -26.01
CA ALA A 251 19.76 22.62 -24.71
C ALA A 251 20.27 21.16 -24.55
N GLN A 252 19.45 20.18 -24.89
CA GLN A 252 19.78 18.77 -24.78
C GLN A 252 20.83 18.35 -25.81
N SER A 253 20.72 18.89 -27.04
CA SER A 253 21.66 18.61 -28.14
C SER A 253 23.06 19.11 -27.79
N ILE A 254 23.17 20.35 -27.31
CA ILE A 254 24.45 20.96 -26.92
C ILE A 254 25.00 20.28 -25.65
N ALA A 255 24.15 19.94 -24.67
CA ALA A 255 24.59 19.21 -23.49
C ALA A 255 25.22 17.84 -23.86
N TRP A 256 24.59 17.10 -24.78
CA TRP A 256 25.16 15.84 -25.27
C TRP A 256 26.43 16.03 -26.10
N ASP A 257 26.47 17.03 -26.97
CA ASP A 257 27.69 17.36 -27.75
C ASP A 257 28.88 17.64 -26.83
N ARG A 258 28.69 18.40 -25.75
CA ARG A 258 29.73 18.66 -24.74
C ARG A 258 30.20 17.40 -24.04
N VAL A 259 29.28 16.52 -23.62
CA VAL A 259 29.61 15.22 -23.00
C VAL A 259 30.38 14.34 -23.98
N SER A 260 29.97 14.31 -25.26
CA SER A 260 30.55 13.42 -26.28
C SER A 260 31.85 13.92 -26.86
N SER A 261 32.11 15.21 -26.81
CA SER A 261 33.37 15.83 -27.30
C SER A 261 34.36 16.10 -26.18
N ASP A 262 34.09 15.68 -24.93
CA ASP A 262 34.91 15.97 -23.74
C ASP A 262 35.12 17.48 -23.51
N HIS A 263 34.14 18.28 -23.89
CA HIS A 263 34.17 19.73 -23.71
C HIS A 263 33.49 20.15 -22.41
N ILE A 264 34.25 20.19 -21.33
CA ILE A 264 33.75 20.62 -20.02
C ILE A 264 33.41 22.12 -20.03
N THR A 265 32.18 22.46 -19.70
CA THR A 265 31.70 23.83 -19.50
C THR A 265 31.33 24.04 -18.04
N THR A 266 31.58 25.23 -17.52
CA THR A 266 31.32 25.58 -16.12
C THR A 266 30.58 26.93 -16.03
N ASN A 267 29.37 26.98 -16.60
CA ASN A 267 28.52 28.16 -16.48
C ASN A 267 28.05 28.32 -15.03
N MET A 268 28.01 29.57 -14.58
CA MET A 268 27.51 29.92 -13.25
C MET A 268 25.98 29.79 -13.18
N PRO A 269 25.41 29.60 -11.98
CA PRO A 269 23.96 29.68 -11.81
C PRO A 269 23.41 31.00 -12.32
N ILE A 270 22.22 30.92 -12.92
CA ILE A 270 21.51 32.11 -13.42
C ILE A 270 20.31 32.44 -12.52
N GLU A 271 19.83 33.66 -12.57
CA GLU A 271 18.51 33.99 -12.08
C GLU A 271 17.44 33.51 -13.07
N GLY A 272 16.42 32.81 -12.57
CA GLY A 272 15.35 32.21 -13.39
C GLY A 272 15.63 30.78 -13.83
N VAL A 273 14.85 30.33 -14.80
CA VAL A 273 14.85 28.93 -15.24
C VAL A 273 16.13 28.57 -16.02
N SER A 274 16.86 27.58 -15.52
CA SER A 274 17.95 26.94 -16.25
C SER A 274 17.44 25.71 -17.02
N PRO A 275 17.83 25.51 -18.31
CA PRO A 275 17.45 24.35 -19.09
C PRO A 275 17.94 23.02 -18.52
N GLY A 276 19.01 23.04 -17.73
CA GLY A 276 19.60 21.87 -17.09
C GLY A 276 20.99 22.18 -16.50
N ALA A 277 21.55 21.20 -15.81
CA ALA A 277 22.88 21.24 -15.20
C ALA A 277 23.64 19.93 -15.41
N SER A 278 24.97 20.01 -15.34
CA SER A 278 25.86 18.85 -15.44
C SER A 278 26.95 18.89 -14.38
N ILE A 279 27.29 17.73 -13.87
CA ILE A 279 28.48 17.49 -13.04
C ILE A 279 29.48 16.71 -13.92
N PHE A 280 30.73 17.15 -13.99
CA PHE A 280 31.80 16.45 -14.70
C PHE A 280 32.89 16.04 -13.71
N VAL A 281 33.36 14.80 -13.81
CA VAL A 281 34.47 14.28 -13.00
C VAL A 281 35.52 13.65 -13.92
N PRO A 282 36.58 14.40 -14.33
CA PRO A 282 37.67 13.84 -15.06
C PRO A 282 38.44 12.83 -14.19
N MET A 283 38.91 11.72 -14.79
CA MET A 283 39.68 10.71 -14.10
C MET A 283 40.60 9.98 -15.04
N THR A 284 41.73 9.54 -14.48
CA THR A 284 42.70 8.67 -15.18
C THR A 284 42.67 7.30 -14.48
N LEU A 285 42.61 6.23 -15.27
CA LEU A 285 42.58 4.86 -14.77
C LEU A 285 43.79 4.08 -15.34
N GLN A 286 44.63 3.58 -14.45
CA GLN A 286 45.70 2.65 -14.82
C GLN A 286 45.10 1.30 -15.25
N PRO A 287 45.81 0.45 -16.01
CA PRO A 287 45.35 -0.91 -16.30
C PRO A 287 44.98 -1.67 -15.04
N GLY A 288 43.76 -2.22 -14.99
CA GLY A 288 43.20 -2.92 -13.84
C GLY A 288 42.75 -2.04 -12.66
N GLU A 289 43.01 -0.73 -12.73
CA GLU A 289 42.52 0.20 -11.67
C GLU A 289 41.02 0.32 -11.64
N THR A 290 40.52 0.43 -10.41
CA THR A 290 39.07 0.64 -10.17
C THR A 290 38.86 1.97 -9.43
N LYS A 291 37.97 2.80 -9.92
CA LYS A 291 37.51 4.04 -9.28
C LYS A 291 36.00 4.09 -9.15
N THR A 292 35.48 4.63 -8.05
CA THR A 292 34.07 4.77 -7.79
C THR A 292 33.68 6.25 -7.69
N ILE A 293 32.64 6.67 -8.39
CA ILE A 293 31.99 7.98 -8.27
C ILE A 293 30.60 7.76 -7.65
N SER A 294 30.34 8.46 -6.57
CA SER A 294 29.07 8.37 -5.84
C SER A 294 28.22 9.62 -6.07
N ILE A 295 27.05 9.45 -6.68
CA ILE A 295 26.03 10.51 -6.80
C ILE A 295 25.12 10.42 -5.58
N ASN A 296 25.13 11.48 -4.78
CA ASN A 296 24.28 11.63 -3.61
C ASN A 296 23.02 12.41 -4.01
N PHE A 297 21.86 11.88 -3.63
CA PHE A 297 20.53 12.50 -3.78
C PHE A 297 20.02 12.80 -2.38
N CYS A 298 19.87 14.07 -2.03
CA CYS A 298 19.25 14.49 -0.78
C CYS A 298 18.08 15.40 -1.10
N TRP A 299 16.94 15.23 -0.46
CA TRP A 299 15.78 16.08 -0.67
C TRP A 299 15.19 16.61 0.63
N PHE A 300 14.43 17.70 0.52
CA PHE A 300 13.72 18.30 1.63
C PHE A 300 12.46 19.02 1.14
N PHE A 301 11.30 18.38 1.38
CA PHE A 301 9.97 18.89 1.05
C PHE A 301 9.09 18.83 2.30
N PRO A 302 9.21 19.81 3.22
CA PRO A 302 8.59 19.76 4.54
C PRO A 302 7.09 20.00 4.53
N ASN A 303 6.56 20.60 3.47
CA ASN A 303 5.16 20.99 3.36
C ASN A 303 4.42 20.10 2.36
N SER A 304 3.17 19.84 2.66
CA SER A 304 2.28 19.02 1.85
C SER A 304 0.86 19.54 2.00
N ASN A 305 0.04 19.34 0.98
CA ASN A 305 -1.41 19.55 1.05
C ASN A 305 -2.15 18.23 1.31
N LEU A 306 -1.40 17.15 1.60
CA LEU A 306 -1.95 15.83 1.77
C LEU A 306 -2.77 15.74 3.06
N THR A 307 -4.06 15.47 2.89
CA THR A 307 -5.00 15.19 3.99
C THR A 307 -5.87 14.00 3.61
N ARG A 308 -6.28 13.19 4.58
CA ARG A 308 -7.24 12.10 4.38
C ARG A 308 -8.10 11.91 5.63
N GLY A 309 -9.41 11.76 5.42
CA GLY A 309 -10.36 11.59 6.51
C GLY A 309 -10.54 12.81 7.41
N VAL A 310 -9.79 13.86 7.20
CA VAL A 310 -9.89 15.13 7.93
C VAL A 310 -10.66 16.12 7.07
N ALA A 311 -11.69 16.74 7.62
CA ALA A 311 -12.40 17.81 6.93
C ALA A 311 -11.42 18.98 6.70
N THR A 312 -11.09 19.25 5.45
CA THR A 312 -10.32 20.43 5.09
C THR A 312 -11.27 21.60 5.13
N VAL A 313 -11.20 22.40 6.19
CA VAL A 313 -12.04 23.61 6.34
C VAL A 313 -11.50 24.70 5.39
N THR A 314 -11.67 24.51 4.09
CA THR A 314 -11.30 25.52 3.09
C THR A 314 -12.41 26.56 2.94
N GLY A 315 -13.65 26.21 3.24
CA GLY A 315 -14.84 27.02 2.90
C GLY A 315 -15.10 27.09 1.39
N GLU A 316 -14.52 26.17 0.62
CA GLU A 316 -14.45 26.26 -0.86
C GLU A 316 -15.40 25.30 -1.59
N ALA A 317 -16.20 24.48 -0.87
CA ALA A 317 -17.10 23.50 -1.48
C ALA A 317 -18.01 24.06 -2.58
N PHE A 318 -18.43 25.33 -2.45
CA PHE A 318 -19.32 25.99 -3.38
C PHE A 318 -18.68 27.12 -4.22
N VAL A 319 -17.39 27.41 -4.05
CA VAL A 319 -16.72 28.58 -4.68
C VAL A 319 -16.68 28.49 -6.21
N LYS A 320 -16.68 27.27 -6.76
CA LYS A 320 -16.70 27.08 -8.22
C LYS A 320 -18.08 27.29 -8.86
N GLY A 321 -19.10 27.62 -8.06
CA GLY A 321 -20.48 27.86 -8.53
C GLY A 321 -21.20 26.59 -9.02
N PRO A 322 -22.36 26.77 -9.73
CA PRO A 322 -23.17 25.66 -10.21
C PRO A 322 -22.44 24.71 -11.16
N SER A 323 -22.76 23.43 -11.11
CA SER A 323 -22.21 22.32 -11.89
C SER A 323 -23.14 21.94 -13.03
N GLN A 324 -22.59 21.38 -14.11
CA GLN A 324 -23.37 20.88 -15.26
C GLN A 324 -23.77 19.39 -15.09
N GLY A 325 -23.86 18.90 -13.86
CA GLY A 325 -24.21 17.53 -13.53
C GLY A 325 -23.07 16.80 -12.82
N THR A 326 -22.71 15.64 -13.36
CA THR A 326 -21.65 14.78 -12.80
C THR A 326 -20.29 15.42 -12.89
N GLU A 327 -19.57 15.49 -11.78
CA GLU A 327 -18.20 15.96 -11.71
C GLU A 327 -17.20 14.79 -11.89
N PRO A 328 -15.93 15.05 -12.25
CA PRO A 328 -14.92 14.00 -12.33
C PRO A 328 -14.83 13.18 -11.03
N TYR A 329 -14.78 11.86 -11.17
CA TYR A 329 -14.75 10.87 -10.06
C TYR A 329 -16.02 10.78 -9.22
N GLN A 330 -17.11 11.44 -9.60
CA GLN A 330 -18.44 11.29 -9.00
C GLN A 330 -19.24 10.24 -9.78
N ASN A 331 -20.14 9.53 -9.09
CA ASN A 331 -21.14 8.71 -9.80
C ASN A 331 -22.13 9.59 -10.57
N ASP A 332 -22.83 9.00 -11.52
CA ASP A 332 -23.73 9.74 -12.40
C ASP A 332 -24.84 10.47 -11.62
N VAL A 333 -24.83 11.79 -11.69
CA VAL A 333 -25.85 12.67 -11.10
C VAL A 333 -27.09 12.67 -12.00
N THR A 334 -28.23 12.37 -11.41
CA THR A 334 -29.51 12.31 -12.12
C THR A 334 -30.65 13.00 -11.35
N GLY A 335 -31.70 13.38 -12.04
CA GLY A 335 -32.95 13.92 -11.43
C GLY A 335 -32.90 15.41 -11.12
N PHE A 336 -31.84 16.15 -11.50
CA PHE A 336 -31.88 17.63 -11.46
C PHE A 336 -32.63 18.22 -12.65
N MET A 337 -32.97 19.49 -12.57
CA MET A 337 -33.74 20.20 -13.60
C MET A 337 -32.80 21.13 -14.39
N GLY A 338 -33.18 21.42 -15.63
CA GLY A 338 -32.42 22.36 -16.47
C GLY A 338 -31.05 21.81 -16.91
N ARG A 339 -30.04 22.66 -16.84
CA ARG A 339 -28.67 22.35 -17.30
C ARG A 339 -27.63 22.37 -16.19
N GLN A 340 -27.96 22.97 -15.05
CA GLN A 340 -27.03 23.15 -13.93
C GLN A 340 -27.73 22.86 -12.60
N LEU A 341 -26.95 22.54 -11.59
CA LEU A 341 -27.35 22.37 -10.21
C LEU A 341 -26.24 22.85 -9.28
N LEU A 342 -26.53 23.09 -8.03
CA LEU A 342 -25.49 23.29 -7.03
C LEU A 342 -24.97 21.91 -6.58
N ASN A 343 -23.67 21.69 -6.73
CA ASN A 343 -23.01 20.41 -6.39
C ASN A 343 -21.70 20.71 -5.67
N SER A 344 -21.64 20.43 -4.36
CA SER A 344 -20.45 20.70 -3.56
C SER A 344 -19.26 19.79 -3.91
N PHE A 345 -19.50 18.63 -4.51
CA PHE A 345 -18.45 17.73 -5.02
C PHE A 345 -17.50 18.43 -6.01
N ARG A 346 -18.00 19.42 -6.75
CA ARG A 346 -17.24 20.25 -7.67
C ARG A 346 -16.09 21.02 -7.03
N GLY A 347 -16.16 21.29 -5.73
CA GLY A 347 -15.11 21.96 -4.97
C GLY A 347 -13.79 21.18 -4.90
N GLY A 348 -13.87 19.87 -4.83
CA GLY A 348 -12.74 18.95 -4.66
C GLY A 348 -13.15 17.59 -4.06
N GLY A 349 -14.32 17.06 -4.47
CA GLY A 349 -14.87 15.80 -3.97
C GLY A 349 -15.41 15.90 -2.55
N ASP A 350 -15.58 14.73 -1.91
CA ASP A 350 -16.08 14.65 -0.53
C ASP A 350 -15.16 15.31 0.53
N ALA A 351 -13.93 15.64 0.17
CA ALA A 351 -12.95 16.18 1.15
C ALA A 351 -13.09 17.68 1.41
N VAL A 352 -13.83 18.41 0.59
CA VAL A 352 -13.93 19.88 0.67
C VAL A 352 -15.24 20.27 1.32
N VAL A 353 -15.17 21.11 2.35
CA VAL A 353 -16.33 21.56 3.13
C VAL A 353 -16.61 23.03 2.93
N GLY A 354 -17.86 23.46 3.13
CA GLY A 354 -18.27 24.85 3.05
C GLY A 354 -19.74 25.04 3.38
N GLU A 355 -20.13 26.27 3.58
CA GLU A 355 -21.54 26.65 3.77
C GLU A 355 -21.92 27.78 2.83
N LEU A 356 -23.16 27.75 2.34
CA LEU A 356 -23.76 28.74 1.47
C LEU A 356 -25.06 29.21 2.07
N VAL A 357 -25.28 30.52 2.20
CA VAL A 357 -26.50 31.10 2.80
C VAL A 357 -27.15 32.07 1.82
N SER A 358 -28.45 31.90 1.56
CA SER A 358 -29.22 32.77 0.69
C SER A 358 -29.42 34.14 1.31
N ASP A 359 -29.70 35.13 0.47
CA ASP A 359 -30.36 36.37 0.91
C ASP A 359 -31.71 36.06 1.59
N GLU A 360 -32.24 37.07 2.30
CA GLU A 360 -33.53 36.96 2.99
C GLU A 360 -34.66 36.97 1.99
N PHE A 361 -35.61 36.05 2.18
CA PHE A 361 -36.86 36.05 1.45
C PHE A 361 -38.07 35.99 2.39
N LYS A 362 -39.24 36.49 1.94
CA LYS A 362 -40.49 36.40 2.69
C LYS A 362 -41.22 35.12 2.35
N ILE A 363 -41.68 34.44 3.37
CA ILE A 363 -42.56 33.26 3.24
C ILE A 363 -43.97 33.79 2.92
N ASN A 364 -44.29 33.82 1.63
CA ASN A 364 -45.58 34.32 1.11
C ASN A 364 -46.36 33.22 0.39
N ARG A 365 -45.94 31.99 0.47
CA ARG A 365 -46.57 30.77 -0.04
C ARG A 365 -46.44 29.65 0.99
N ARG A 366 -47.33 28.68 0.91
CA ARG A 366 -47.44 27.61 1.90
C ARG A 366 -46.32 26.59 1.82
N PHE A 367 -45.86 26.23 0.64
CA PHE A 367 -44.85 25.16 0.47
C PHE A 367 -43.57 25.70 -0.11
N LEU A 368 -42.44 25.19 0.40
CA LEU A 368 -41.12 25.27 -0.26
C LEU A 368 -40.79 23.87 -0.78
N LYS A 369 -40.61 23.78 -2.09
CA LYS A 369 -40.20 22.56 -2.80
C LYS A 369 -38.83 22.71 -3.38
N PHE A 370 -38.03 21.66 -3.35
CA PHE A 370 -36.68 21.63 -3.95
C PHE A 370 -36.24 20.19 -4.17
N LEU A 371 -35.14 20.04 -4.91
CA LEU A 371 -34.45 18.76 -5.12
C LEU A 371 -33.21 18.69 -4.27
N VAL A 372 -32.91 17.51 -3.69
CA VAL A 372 -31.70 17.25 -2.94
C VAL A 372 -31.16 15.85 -3.21
N GLY A 373 -29.85 15.73 -3.33
CA GLY A 373 -29.07 14.49 -3.46
C GLY A 373 -27.79 14.54 -2.61
N GLY A 374 -26.96 13.51 -2.71
CA GLY A 374 -25.74 13.40 -1.93
C GLY A 374 -25.91 12.70 -0.58
N GLY A 375 -25.10 13.10 0.40
CA GLY A 375 -24.99 12.46 1.70
C GLY A 375 -26.25 12.47 2.56
N ASN A 376 -26.43 11.42 3.37
CA ASN A 376 -27.51 11.32 4.35
C ASN A 376 -26.99 11.64 5.75
N GLN A 377 -26.53 12.87 5.94
CA GLN A 377 -25.99 13.37 7.22
C GLN A 377 -26.65 14.73 7.56
N PRO A 378 -27.91 14.74 8.09
CA PRO A 378 -28.68 15.98 8.33
C PRO A 378 -27.97 17.04 9.17
N GLU A 379 -27.04 16.61 10.03
CA GLU A 379 -26.24 17.53 10.88
C GLU A 379 -25.01 18.10 10.16
N LYS A 380 -24.62 17.52 9.02
CA LYS A 380 -23.37 17.87 8.29
C LYS A 380 -23.62 18.23 6.84
N THR A 381 -24.34 17.38 6.08
CA THR A 381 -24.67 17.62 4.67
C THR A 381 -26.16 17.86 4.54
N SER A 382 -26.58 19.13 4.51
CA SER A 382 -28.00 19.45 4.62
C SER A 382 -28.39 20.80 4.02
N VAL A 383 -29.66 20.89 3.65
CA VAL A 383 -30.37 22.13 3.40
C VAL A 383 -31.16 22.49 4.66
N ASN A 384 -31.02 23.68 5.15
CA ASN A 384 -31.64 24.18 6.37
C ASN A 384 -32.47 25.45 6.10
N LEU A 385 -33.69 25.52 6.61
CA LEU A 385 -34.47 26.75 6.64
C LEU A 385 -34.25 27.47 7.96
N ILE A 386 -33.80 28.72 7.89
CA ILE A 386 -33.47 29.54 9.06
C ILE A 386 -34.51 30.67 9.19
N ILE A 387 -35.16 30.75 10.35
CA ILE A 387 -36.10 31.80 10.71
C ILE A 387 -35.74 32.31 12.11
N ASP A 388 -35.64 33.64 12.27
CA ASP A 388 -35.27 34.25 13.54
C ASP A 388 -33.94 33.70 14.12
N GLY A 389 -33.00 33.37 13.23
CA GLY A 389 -31.69 32.79 13.60
C GLY A 389 -31.69 31.32 14.03
N LYS A 390 -32.82 30.62 13.90
CA LYS A 390 -32.99 29.22 14.27
C LYS A 390 -33.29 28.37 13.05
N THR A 391 -32.68 27.20 12.94
CA THR A 391 -33.08 26.18 11.97
C THR A 391 -34.41 25.62 12.37
N VAL A 392 -35.41 25.70 11.46
CA VAL A 392 -36.79 25.23 11.67
C VAL A 392 -37.13 24.01 10.83
N GLU A 393 -36.45 23.84 9.68
CA GLU A 393 -36.54 22.65 8.82
C GLU A 393 -35.18 22.23 8.34
N THR A 394 -34.95 20.94 8.15
CA THR A 394 -33.71 20.35 7.64
C THR A 394 -34.01 19.22 6.66
N ALA A 395 -33.27 19.15 5.57
CA ALA A 395 -33.29 18.06 4.62
C ALA A 395 -31.90 17.66 4.20
N ALA A 396 -31.65 16.36 4.01
CA ALA A 396 -30.40 15.80 3.49
C ALA A 396 -30.68 14.87 2.31
N GLY A 397 -29.63 14.47 1.59
CA GLY A 397 -29.70 13.40 0.60
C GLY A 397 -29.98 12.03 1.23
N ILE A 398 -29.78 10.97 0.47
CA ILE A 398 -30.02 9.60 0.90
C ILE A 398 -28.83 8.68 0.55
N ASN A 399 -27.61 9.22 0.50
CA ASN A 399 -26.39 8.59 -0.03
C ASN A 399 -26.59 8.15 -1.50
N SER A 400 -27.01 9.10 -2.32
CA SER A 400 -27.32 8.86 -3.73
C SER A 400 -27.14 10.12 -4.55
N GLU A 401 -26.58 10.01 -5.74
CA GLU A 401 -26.55 11.05 -6.78
C GLU A 401 -27.86 11.20 -7.52
N ALA A 402 -28.82 10.32 -7.32
CA ALA A 402 -30.16 10.52 -7.81
C ALA A 402 -30.91 11.51 -6.90
N MET A 403 -31.14 12.73 -7.39
CA MET A 403 -31.82 13.76 -6.62
C MET A 403 -33.30 13.43 -6.41
N SER A 404 -33.82 13.79 -5.27
CA SER A 404 -35.22 13.55 -4.88
C SER A 404 -35.86 14.81 -4.36
N GLU A 405 -37.16 14.94 -4.64
CA GLU A 405 -37.96 16.10 -4.21
C GLU A 405 -38.13 16.10 -2.68
N ARG A 406 -38.02 17.32 -2.10
CA ARG A 406 -38.41 17.64 -0.72
C ARG A 406 -39.46 18.71 -0.71
N ILE A 407 -40.38 18.61 0.25
CA ILE A 407 -41.49 19.56 0.41
C ILE A 407 -41.55 19.94 1.89
N TRP A 408 -41.43 21.22 2.18
CA TRP A 408 -41.68 21.78 3.51
C TRP A 408 -43.00 22.52 3.56
N ASP A 409 -43.85 22.25 4.53
CA ASP A 409 -45.12 23.01 4.78
C ASP A 409 -44.81 24.18 5.69
N LEU A 410 -44.78 25.38 5.12
CA LEU A 410 -44.40 26.61 5.79
C LEU A 410 -45.61 27.39 6.33
N GLN A 411 -46.78 26.76 6.44
CA GLN A 411 -48.02 27.43 6.91
C GLN A 411 -47.80 28.09 8.28
N ALA A 412 -47.06 27.49 9.21
CA ALA A 412 -46.78 28.04 10.53
C ALA A 412 -45.87 29.28 10.49
N TYR A 413 -45.19 29.54 9.39
CA TYR A 413 -44.21 30.61 9.23
C TYR A 413 -44.63 31.68 8.23
N GLN A 414 -45.86 31.68 7.80
CA GLN A 414 -46.38 32.66 6.87
C GLN A 414 -46.11 34.10 7.30
N GLY A 415 -45.60 34.92 6.37
CA GLY A 415 -45.27 36.32 6.59
C GLY A 415 -43.91 36.56 7.28
N LYS A 416 -43.26 35.51 7.78
CA LYS A 416 -41.90 35.64 8.34
C LYS A 416 -40.85 35.76 7.24
N THR A 417 -39.72 36.29 7.62
CA THR A 417 -38.49 36.33 6.79
C THR A 417 -37.65 35.09 7.09
N ALA A 418 -37.15 34.46 6.05
CA ALA A 418 -36.33 33.28 6.14
C ALA A 418 -35.07 33.34 5.29
N LYS A 419 -34.09 32.47 5.57
CA LYS A 419 -32.93 32.18 4.74
C LYS A 419 -32.82 30.67 4.52
N ILE A 420 -32.27 30.28 3.39
CA ILE A 420 -31.83 28.91 3.16
C ILE A 420 -30.34 28.85 3.43
N LYS A 421 -29.92 27.85 4.23
CA LYS A 421 -28.51 27.53 4.43
C LYS A 421 -28.24 26.11 3.91
N ILE A 422 -27.30 26.00 3.01
CA ILE A 422 -26.78 24.74 2.47
C ILE A 422 -25.45 24.49 3.14
N SER A 423 -25.35 23.36 3.84
CA SER A 423 -24.15 22.99 4.57
C SER A 423 -23.55 21.71 3.98
N ASP A 424 -22.25 21.76 3.74
CA ASP A 424 -21.39 20.64 3.48
C ASP A 424 -20.24 20.70 4.48
N LEU A 425 -20.32 19.88 5.53
CA LEU A 425 -19.39 19.86 6.66
C LEU A 425 -18.80 18.46 6.89
N SER A 426 -18.89 17.58 5.89
CA SER A 426 -18.39 16.21 6.00
C SER A 426 -17.32 15.94 4.95
N ALA A 427 -16.14 15.46 5.36
CA ALA A 427 -15.06 15.06 4.46
C ALA A 427 -15.00 13.53 4.23
N TYR A 428 -16.05 12.81 4.56
CA TYR A 428 -16.16 11.36 4.41
C TYR A 428 -16.88 10.96 3.13
N PRO A 429 -16.84 9.70 2.70
CA PRO A 429 -17.66 9.20 1.62
C PRO A 429 -19.11 9.63 1.79
N TRP A 430 -19.70 10.14 0.72
CA TRP A 430 -20.98 10.85 0.76
C TRP A 430 -20.93 12.18 1.55
N GLY A 431 -19.76 12.78 1.66
CA GLY A 431 -19.53 14.08 2.28
C GLY A 431 -19.94 15.28 1.41
N HIS A 432 -20.73 15.08 0.38
CA HIS A 432 -21.19 16.16 -0.50
C HIS A 432 -22.71 16.30 -0.53
N ILE A 433 -23.19 17.46 -0.97
CA ILE A 433 -24.60 17.74 -1.16
C ILE A 433 -24.87 18.34 -2.54
N MET A 434 -25.95 17.88 -3.15
CA MET A 434 -26.47 18.43 -4.40
C MET A 434 -27.84 19.02 -4.15
N VAL A 435 -28.10 20.22 -4.68
CA VAL A 435 -29.36 20.93 -4.47
C VAL A 435 -29.78 21.62 -5.76
N ASP A 436 -31.08 21.64 -6.01
CA ASP A 436 -31.65 22.31 -7.18
C ASP A 436 -33.10 22.76 -6.98
N GLN A 437 -33.57 23.74 -7.76
CA GLN A 437 -34.96 24.17 -7.93
C GLN A 437 -35.71 24.55 -6.63
N PHE A 438 -35.27 25.60 -5.95
CA PHE A 438 -36.07 26.14 -4.83
C PHE A 438 -37.29 26.90 -5.30
N VAL A 439 -38.47 26.37 -5.06
CA VAL A 439 -39.76 26.93 -5.51
C VAL A 439 -40.72 27.12 -4.34
N LEU A 440 -41.20 28.36 -4.11
CA LEU A 440 -42.27 28.66 -3.20
C LEU A 440 -43.61 28.60 -3.95
N THR A 441 -44.58 27.84 -3.43
CA THR A 441 -45.89 27.62 -4.05
C THR A 441 -46.97 27.38 -3.01
N ASP A 442 -48.24 27.65 -3.39
CA ASP A 442 -49.40 27.25 -2.60
C ASP A 442 -49.94 25.87 -3.05
N ASN A 443 -49.42 25.35 -4.16
CA ASN A 443 -49.81 24.04 -4.70
C ASN A 443 -48.80 22.98 -4.28
N LYS A 444 -49.21 22.00 -3.46
CA LYS A 444 -48.36 20.89 -3.04
C LYS A 444 -47.87 20.03 -4.20
N ASP A 445 -48.70 19.92 -5.25
CA ASP A 445 -48.40 19.13 -6.45
C ASP A 445 -47.72 19.95 -7.56
N GLU A 446 -47.17 21.12 -7.23
CA GLU A 446 -46.43 21.97 -8.17
C GLU A 446 -45.37 21.19 -8.90
N ASN A 447 -45.28 21.34 -10.21
CA ASN A 447 -44.27 20.65 -11.02
C ASN A 447 -42.96 21.50 -11.05
N LEU A 448 -41.93 20.99 -10.46
CA LEU A 448 -40.61 21.68 -10.41
C LEU A 448 -39.95 21.86 -11.78
N SER A 449 -40.22 20.99 -12.76
CA SER A 449 -39.69 21.13 -14.11
C SER A 449 -40.34 22.22 -14.95
N SER A 450 -41.55 22.66 -14.53
CA SER A 450 -42.29 23.71 -15.20
C SER A 450 -43.21 24.40 -14.18
N PRO A 451 -42.66 25.24 -13.30
CA PRO A 451 -43.42 25.91 -12.27
C PRO A 451 -44.52 26.79 -12.87
N SER A 452 -45.68 26.80 -12.26
CA SER A 452 -46.82 27.63 -12.68
C SER A 452 -46.50 29.14 -12.51
N SER A 453 -47.22 29.98 -13.21
CA SER A 453 -47.07 31.44 -13.09
C SER A 453 -47.41 32.01 -11.70
N GLN A 454 -48.01 31.21 -10.83
CA GLN A 454 -48.30 31.56 -9.44
C GLN A 454 -47.21 31.13 -8.45
N ALA A 455 -46.32 30.22 -8.87
CA ALA A 455 -45.17 29.81 -8.09
C ALA A 455 -44.04 30.86 -8.17
N LEU A 456 -43.24 30.97 -7.13
CA LEU A 456 -42.09 31.82 -7.07
C LEU A 456 -40.80 30.97 -7.05
N VAL A 457 -40.04 31.00 -8.14
CA VAL A 457 -38.72 30.38 -8.18
C VAL A 457 -37.75 31.26 -7.39
N LEU A 458 -37.21 30.77 -6.29
CA LEU A 458 -36.21 31.47 -5.48
C LEU A 458 -34.84 31.29 -6.08
N GLU A 459 -34.54 30.08 -6.54
CA GLU A 459 -33.23 29.72 -7.15
C GLU A 459 -33.38 28.46 -7.99
N ASP A 460 -32.83 28.47 -9.20
CA ASP A 460 -32.82 27.35 -10.14
C ASP A 460 -31.40 26.94 -10.56
N PHE A 461 -30.38 27.64 -10.04
CA PHE A 461 -28.95 27.43 -10.32
C PHE A 461 -28.54 27.44 -11.80
N GLU A 462 -29.39 27.94 -12.69
CA GLU A 462 -29.15 28.03 -14.13
C GLU A 462 -28.19 29.16 -14.53
N LYS A 463 -27.85 30.04 -13.61
CA LYS A 463 -26.86 31.12 -13.80
C LYS A 463 -25.45 30.61 -13.39
N PRO A 464 -24.39 31.08 -14.07
CA PRO A 464 -23.03 30.68 -13.72
C PRO A 464 -22.50 31.25 -12.40
N THR A 465 -23.25 32.19 -11.80
CA THR A 465 -22.88 32.89 -10.56
C THR A 465 -23.94 32.65 -9.49
N LEU A 466 -23.52 32.67 -8.23
CA LEU A 466 -24.41 32.54 -7.06
C LEU A 466 -24.82 33.90 -6.53
N GLU A 467 -25.50 34.67 -7.36
CA GLU A 467 -26.07 35.97 -6.95
C GLU A 467 -27.15 35.79 -5.89
N GLY A 468 -27.10 36.55 -4.80
CA GLY A 468 -28.06 36.38 -3.68
C GLY A 468 -27.66 35.30 -2.68
N TRP A 469 -26.43 34.75 -2.83
CA TRP A 469 -25.86 33.77 -1.90
C TRP A 469 -24.54 34.24 -1.33
N THR A 470 -24.34 33.99 -0.04
CA THR A 470 -23.10 34.35 0.68
C THR A 470 -22.36 33.11 1.14
N PHE A 471 -21.09 32.97 0.75
CA PHE A 471 -20.21 31.94 1.27
C PHE A 471 -19.90 32.20 2.74
N GLN A 472 -20.11 31.21 3.57
CA GLN A 472 -19.68 31.24 4.96
C GLN A 472 -18.55 30.24 5.16
N LYS A 473 -17.44 30.73 5.71
CA LYS A 473 -16.47 29.80 6.30
C LYS A 473 -17.10 29.28 7.59
N PRO A 474 -17.07 27.97 7.83
CA PRO A 474 -17.52 27.43 9.10
C PRO A 474 -16.87 28.17 10.25
N ASN A 475 -17.65 28.74 11.16
CA ASN A 475 -17.16 29.62 12.24
C ASN A 475 -16.40 28.89 13.35
N LYS A 476 -16.23 27.58 13.26
CA LYS A 476 -15.40 26.77 14.13
C LYS A 476 -14.54 25.83 13.30
N PRO A 477 -13.24 25.68 13.64
CA PRO A 477 -12.58 24.41 13.36
C PRO A 477 -13.53 23.36 13.94
N ILE A 478 -13.79 22.30 13.21
CA ILE A 478 -14.59 21.17 13.70
C ILE A 478 -13.92 20.78 15.03
N GLU A 479 -14.55 21.11 16.16
CA GLU A 479 -13.97 21.00 17.51
C GLU A 479 -13.58 19.57 17.88
N ASP A 480 -13.98 18.62 17.03
CA ASP A 480 -13.72 17.19 17.20
C ASP A 480 -12.59 16.64 16.32
N SER A 481 -11.87 17.49 15.58
CA SER A 481 -10.79 17.01 14.69
C SER A 481 -9.60 16.42 15.44
N GLY A 482 -9.49 16.66 16.77
CA GLY A 482 -8.36 16.15 17.56
C GLY A 482 -6.98 16.55 17.02
N ILE A 483 -6.94 17.57 16.11
CA ILE A 483 -5.70 18.08 15.56
C ILE A 483 -4.97 18.76 16.72
N THR A 484 -4.06 18.02 17.30
CA THR A 484 -3.08 18.55 18.24
C THR A 484 -2.05 19.31 17.40
N ASP A 485 -1.68 20.51 17.83
CA ASP A 485 -0.57 21.32 17.30
C ASP A 485 -0.87 22.23 16.09
N GLY A 486 -2.11 22.38 15.64
CA GLY A 486 -2.47 23.31 14.55
C GLY A 486 -1.92 22.93 13.18
N ILE A 487 -1.54 21.67 12.97
CA ILE A 487 -1.06 21.13 11.70
C ILE A 487 -2.23 20.53 10.95
N TYR A 488 -2.65 21.17 9.86
CA TYR A 488 -3.84 20.83 9.09
C TYR A 488 -3.56 19.93 7.87
N ALA A 489 -2.26 19.63 7.58
CA ALA A 489 -1.84 18.76 6.50
C ALA A 489 -0.69 17.87 6.94
N TYR A 490 -0.48 16.77 6.24
CA TYR A 490 0.66 15.88 6.51
C TYR A 490 1.98 16.67 6.41
N ARG A 491 2.86 16.40 7.36
CA ARG A 491 4.23 16.88 7.37
C ARG A 491 5.14 15.70 7.66
N PRO A 492 6.16 15.43 6.82
CA PRO A 492 7.03 14.27 7.00
C PRO A 492 7.92 14.42 8.24
N TRP A 493 8.24 13.29 8.86
CA TRP A 493 9.07 13.24 10.06
C TRP A 493 10.43 13.92 9.88
N TYR A 494 11.09 13.74 8.75
CA TYR A 494 12.40 14.36 8.52
C TYR A 494 12.37 15.88 8.62
N ALA A 495 11.21 16.50 8.41
CA ALA A 495 11.03 17.95 8.59
C ALA A 495 10.97 18.39 10.05
N SER A 496 10.84 17.46 11.01
CA SER A 496 11.05 17.74 12.44
C SER A 496 12.50 17.55 12.86
N LYS A 497 13.24 16.66 12.17
CA LYS A 497 14.66 16.37 12.43
C LYS A 497 15.59 17.40 11.80
N PHE A 498 15.28 17.85 10.59
CA PHE A 498 16.10 18.78 9.82
C PHE A 498 15.37 20.10 9.58
N LYS A 499 16.09 21.19 9.64
CA LYS A 499 15.52 22.52 9.39
C LYS A 499 15.45 22.88 7.91
N ASP A 500 16.36 22.32 7.08
CA ASP A 500 16.55 22.64 5.67
C ASP A 500 17.28 21.51 4.93
N LEU A 501 17.35 21.63 3.61
CA LEU A 501 18.08 20.69 2.74
C LEU A 501 19.59 20.62 3.09
N GLN A 502 20.19 21.74 3.52
CA GLN A 502 21.62 21.77 3.86
C GLN A 502 21.90 20.95 5.13
N ALA A 503 20.96 20.93 6.08
CA ALA A 503 21.09 20.10 7.27
C ALA A 503 21.03 18.59 6.94
N VAL A 504 20.20 18.20 5.96
CA VAL A 504 20.17 16.80 5.45
C VAL A 504 21.51 16.43 4.83
N ILE A 505 22.04 17.28 3.94
CA ILE A 505 23.34 17.07 3.28
C ILE A 505 24.46 16.94 4.32
N HIS A 506 24.49 17.82 5.31
CA HIS A 506 25.50 17.82 6.36
C HIS A 506 25.46 16.53 7.19
N TYR A 507 24.27 16.14 7.64
CA TYR A 507 24.09 14.88 8.39
C TYR A 507 24.56 13.67 7.58
N TRP A 508 24.15 13.58 6.31
CA TRP A 508 24.53 12.50 5.40
C TRP A 508 26.06 12.40 5.25
N ASN A 509 26.72 13.52 4.93
CA ASN A 509 28.16 13.55 4.73
C ASN A 509 28.96 13.16 5.98
N GLN A 510 28.40 13.39 7.17
CA GLN A 510 29.06 12.99 8.44
C GLN A 510 28.86 11.50 8.76
N HIS A 511 27.73 10.89 8.39
CA HIS A 511 27.35 9.56 8.84
C HIS A 511 27.34 8.49 7.74
N LYS A 512 27.56 8.87 6.48
CA LYS A 512 27.40 7.99 5.32
C LYS A 512 28.11 6.64 5.47
N GLU A 513 29.37 6.63 5.87
CA GLU A 513 30.16 5.40 5.99
C GLU A 513 29.64 4.48 7.12
N GLN A 514 29.26 5.05 8.24
CA GLN A 514 28.67 4.30 9.35
C GLN A 514 27.30 3.69 8.93
N LEU A 515 26.44 4.50 8.30
CA LEU A 515 25.13 4.05 7.83
C LEU A 515 25.23 2.99 6.75
N ARG A 516 26.24 3.10 5.86
CA ARG A 516 26.55 2.07 4.89
C ARG A 516 26.91 0.76 5.59
N THR A 517 27.87 0.79 6.51
CA THR A 517 28.31 -0.39 7.25
C THR A 517 27.15 -1.07 7.98
N SER A 518 26.30 -0.31 8.69
CA SER A 518 25.15 -0.85 9.40
C SER A 518 24.11 -1.47 8.44
N THR A 519 23.91 -0.86 7.27
CA THR A 519 23.02 -1.38 6.23
C THR A 519 23.58 -2.66 5.60
N GLU A 520 24.91 -2.75 5.41
CA GLU A 520 25.60 -3.95 4.93
C GLU A 520 25.53 -5.09 5.94
N LEU A 521 25.66 -4.80 7.24
CA LEU A 521 25.47 -5.80 8.29
C LEU A 521 24.06 -6.43 8.23
N PHE A 522 23.03 -5.63 7.99
CA PHE A 522 21.68 -6.17 7.78
C PHE A 522 21.60 -7.05 6.54
N ARG A 523 22.05 -6.55 5.38
CA ARG A 523 22.06 -7.31 4.13
C ARG A 523 22.76 -8.64 4.32
N ASP A 524 23.98 -8.61 4.87
CA ASP A 524 24.81 -9.80 5.00
C ASP A 524 24.20 -10.81 5.98
N ALA A 525 23.67 -10.37 7.12
CA ALA A 525 22.98 -11.24 8.06
C ALA A 525 21.69 -11.86 7.48
N PHE A 526 20.94 -11.08 6.67
CA PHE A 526 19.71 -11.58 6.06
C PHE A 526 19.97 -12.66 5.00
N PHE A 527 21.00 -12.46 4.15
CA PHE A 527 21.34 -13.41 3.09
C PHE A 527 22.32 -14.52 3.53
N ASP A 528 22.89 -14.44 4.73
CA ASP A 528 23.66 -15.54 5.35
C ASP A 528 22.69 -16.57 5.94
N SER A 529 22.00 -17.28 5.05
CA SER A 529 20.85 -18.12 5.36
C SER A 529 20.88 -19.42 4.55
N THR A 530 20.40 -20.49 5.14
CA THR A 530 20.18 -21.79 4.47
C THR A 530 18.73 -22.02 4.07
N LEU A 531 17.86 -20.99 4.24
CA LEU A 531 16.47 -21.07 3.80
C LEU A 531 16.37 -21.15 2.27
N PRO A 532 15.28 -21.73 1.72
CA PRO A 532 15.06 -21.80 0.28
C PRO A 532 15.15 -20.41 -0.39
N ALA A 533 15.77 -20.35 -1.58
CA ALA A 533 16.03 -19.10 -2.27
C ALA A 533 14.75 -18.32 -2.62
N GLU A 534 13.66 -19.04 -2.98
CA GLU A 534 12.34 -18.45 -3.23
C GLU A 534 11.76 -17.74 -2.01
N VAL A 535 12.07 -18.22 -0.80
CA VAL A 535 11.63 -17.61 0.46
C VAL A 535 12.39 -16.33 0.73
N LEU A 536 13.70 -16.36 0.58
CA LEU A 536 14.54 -15.16 0.75
C LEU A 536 14.17 -14.08 -0.27
N GLU A 537 13.86 -14.47 -1.52
CA GLU A 537 13.40 -13.55 -2.55
C GLU A 537 12.03 -12.95 -2.20
N ALA A 538 11.07 -13.79 -1.80
CA ALA A 538 9.72 -13.32 -1.43
C ALA A 538 9.77 -12.29 -0.28
N ILE A 539 10.59 -12.54 0.72
CA ILE A 539 10.74 -11.62 1.85
C ILE A 539 11.46 -10.34 1.41
N SER A 540 12.67 -10.47 0.84
CA SER A 540 13.50 -9.31 0.49
C SER A 540 12.84 -8.38 -0.54
N SER A 541 12.10 -8.94 -1.50
CA SER A 541 11.35 -8.17 -2.49
C SER A 541 10.23 -7.36 -1.83
N ASN A 542 9.52 -7.94 -0.87
CA ASN A 542 8.40 -7.27 -0.19
C ASN A 542 8.86 -6.30 0.92
N LEU A 543 10.13 -6.36 1.36
CA LEU A 543 10.70 -5.31 2.21
C LEU A 543 10.79 -3.97 1.48
N SER A 544 10.79 -3.95 0.15
CA SER A 544 10.71 -2.73 -0.67
C SER A 544 9.48 -1.88 -0.36
N ILE A 545 8.38 -2.48 0.12
CA ILE A 545 7.16 -1.78 0.55
C ILE A 545 7.49 -0.74 1.63
N LEU A 546 8.38 -1.06 2.55
CA LEU A 546 8.80 -0.14 3.61
C LEU A 546 9.63 1.05 3.10
N LYS A 547 10.13 0.99 1.87
CA LYS A 547 10.85 2.10 1.20
C LYS A 547 10.03 2.77 0.12
N SER A 548 8.81 2.30 -0.13
CA SER A 548 7.91 2.82 -1.14
C SER A 548 7.03 3.95 -0.60
N THR A 549 6.26 4.54 -1.48
CA THR A 549 5.27 5.57 -1.14
C THR A 549 4.06 5.06 -0.37
N THR A 550 3.93 3.75 -0.21
CA THR A 550 2.87 3.13 0.61
C THR A 550 2.99 3.54 2.08
N VAL A 551 4.20 3.83 2.56
CA VAL A 551 4.43 4.18 3.95
C VAL A 551 4.76 5.65 4.11
N LEU A 552 4.27 6.26 5.16
CA LEU A 552 4.53 7.62 5.58
C LEU A 552 4.90 7.64 7.06
N ARG A 553 5.70 8.63 7.44
CA ARG A 553 6.04 8.86 8.84
C ARG A 553 5.75 10.31 9.17
N GLN A 554 4.78 10.53 10.06
CA GLN A 554 4.35 11.87 10.43
C GLN A 554 5.40 12.59 11.26
N HIS A 555 5.35 13.92 11.31
CA HIS A 555 6.33 14.78 11.97
C HIS A 555 6.59 14.45 13.45
N ASP A 556 5.61 13.88 14.16
CA ASP A 556 5.74 13.42 15.56
C ASP A 556 6.37 12.02 15.70
N GLY A 557 6.80 11.43 14.60
CA GLY A 557 7.45 10.13 14.53
C GLY A 557 6.50 8.95 14.34
N ARG A 558 5.19 9.15 14.40
CA ARG A 558 4.21 8.08 14.23
C ARG A 558 4.17 7.59 12.80
N PHE A 559 4.06 6.27 12.66
CA PHE A 559 3.89 5.60 11.39
C PHE A 559 2.44 5.70 10.92
N TRP A 560 2.27 5.99 9.64
CA TRP A 560 1.00 5.96 8.94
C TRP A 560 1.21 5.34 7.56
N ALA A 561 0.24 4.61 7.04
CA ALA A 561 0.42 3.96 5.76
C ALA A 561 -0.86 3.92 4.93
N TRP A 562 -0.69 3.94 3.62
CA TRP A 562 -1.68 3.46 2.67
C TRP A 562 -1.77 1.93 2.72
N GLU A 563 -2.71 1.32 2.04
CA GLU A 563 -2.70 -0.12 1.77
C GLU A 563 -1.69 -0.47 0.67
N GLY A 564 -1.58 0.38 -0.32
CA GLY A 564 -0.67 0.37 -1.44
C GLY A 564 -0.61 1.76 -2.05
N SER A 565 -0.14 1.90 -3.27
CA SER A 565 -0.11 3.17 -3.99
C SER A 565 -0.70 3.02 -5.38
N GLU A 566 -1.62 3.89 -5.74
CA GLU A 566 -2.01 4.13 -7.13
C GLU A 566 -0.98 5.04 -7.81
N ASP A 567 -1.16 5.34 -9.09
CA ASP A 567 -0.14 6.04 -9.88
C ASP A 567 0.27 7.41 -9.33
N GLU A 568 -0.68 8.18 -8.78
CA GLU A 568 -0.47 9.56 -8.30
C GLU A 568 -0.93 9.76 -6.85
N ILE A 569 -1.58 8.78 -6.25
CA ILE A 569 -2.13 8.84 -4.89
C ILE A 569 -1.97 7.49 -4.19
N GLY A 570 -1.96 7.48 -2.88
CA GLY A 570 -2.03 6.22 -2.12
C GLY A 570 -3.41 5.58 -2.23
N SER A 571 -3.46 4.25 -2.34
CA SER A 571 -4.72 3.51 -2.35
C SER A 571 -5.25 3.30 -0.94
N CYS A 572 -6.53 3.53 -0.75
CA CYS A 572 -7.26 3.28 0.49
C CYS A 572 -6.55 3.84 1.74
N HIS A 573 -6.97 4.98 2.23
CA HIS A 573 -6.25 5.69 3.28
C HIS A 573 -6.19 4.97 4.62
N GLY A 574 -5.20 5.33 5.41
CA GLY A 574 -5.23 5.28 6.85
C GLY A 574 -4.90 3.98 7.54
N SER A 575 -3.72 3.41 7.34
CA SER A 575 -3.22 2.28 8.18
C SER A 575 -4.29 1.22 8.43
N CYS A 576 -4.98 0.83 7.36
CA CYS A 576 -6.16 -0.03 7.37
C CYS A 576 -5.92 -1.28 8.24
N THR A 577 -6.67 -1.41 9.34
CA THR A 577 -6.39 -2.40 10.38
C THR A 577 -6.42 -3.84 9.89
N HIS A 578 -7.34 -4.18 8.95
CA HIS A 578 -7.44 -5.54 8.44
C HIS A 578 -6.35 -5.85 7.40
N VAL A 579 -5.91 -4.90 6.57
CA VAL A 579 -4.79 -5.11 5.65
C VAL A 579 -3.47 -5.24 6.40
N TRP A 580 -3.24 -4.36 7.38
CA TRP A 580 -2.02 -4.37 8.20
C TRP A 580 -1.97 -5.51 9.23
N ASN A 581 -3.01 -6.33 9.37
CA ASN A 581 -2.95 -7.61 10.07
C ASN A 581 -1.99 -8.61 9.41
N TYR A 582 -1.89 -8.58 8.09
CA TYR A 582 -1.02 -9.48 7.31
C TYR A 582 0.45 -9.05 7.33
N ALA A 583 0.74 -7.77 7.51
CA ALA A 583 2.09 -7.22 7.45
C ALA A 583 2.93 -7.66 8.65
N GLN A 584 3.81 -8.66 8.46
CA GLN A 584 4.64 -9.21 9.53
C GLN A 584 6.08 -8.71 9.53
N ALA A 585 6.52 -7.98 8.48
CA ALA A 585 7.89 -7.46 8.45
C ALA A 585 8.12 -6.30 9.44
N LEU A 586 7.21 -5.33 9.48
CA LEU A 586 7.34 -4.12 10.31
C LEU A 586 7.53 -4.43 11.81
N PRO A 587 6.70 -5.29 12.45
CA PRO A 587 6.82 -5.57 13.90
C PRO A 587 8.13 -6.23 14.30
N HIS A 588 8.79 -6.93 13.38
CA HIS A 588 10.05 -7.61 13.66
C HIS A 588 11.27 -6.75 13.30
N LEU A 589 11.18 -5.88 12.29
CA LEU A 589 12.29 -5.05 11.86
C LEU A 589 12.31 -3.68 12.53
N PHE A 590 11.13 -3.09 12.74
CA PHE A 590 10.95 -1.76 13.36
C PHE A 590 9.84 -1.79 14.42
N PRO A 591 10.04 -2.53 15.53
CA PRO A 591 9.01 -2.72 16.55
C PRO A 591 8.49 -1.42 17.17
N ALA A 592 9.35 -0.41 17.31
CA ALA A 592 8.96 0.90 17.85
C ALA A 592 7.94 1.59 16.94
N MET A 593 8.11 1.51 15.60
CA MET A 593 7.14 2.03 14.64
C MET A 593 5.80 1.29 14.71
N GLU A 594 5.83 -0.04 14.77
CA GLU A 594 4.62 -0.85 14.91
C GLU A 594 3.84 -0.48 16.17
N ARG A 595 4.53 -0.23 17.30
CA ARG A 595 3.87 0.24 18.54
C ARG A 595 3.16 1.58 18.36
N THR A 596 3.68 2.51 17.54
CA THR A 596 2.97 3.77 17.27
C THR A 596 1.66 3.56 16.52
N MET A 597 1.57 2.53 15.65
CA MET A 597 0.31 2.15 15.04
C MET A 597 -0.70 1.63 16.08
N ARG A 598 -0.25 0.78 17.02
CA ARG A 598 -1.12 0.27 18.11
C ARG A 598 -1.63 1.41 18.99
N GLU A 599 -0.78 2.34 19.36
CA GLU A 599 -1.17 3.52 20.13
C GLU A 599 -2.20 4.36 19.37
N THR A 600 -2.01 4.55 18.08
CA THR A 600 -2.97 5.26 17.23
C THR A 600 -4.31 4.53 17.15
N GLU A 601 -4.31 3.21 16.91
CA GLU A 601 -5.53 2.41 16.85
C GLU A 601 -6.35 2.48 18.14
N PHE A 602 -5.71 2.28 19.31
CA PHE A 602 -6.41 2.12 20.59
C PHE A 602 -6.64 3.44 21.34
N LEU A 603 -5.81 4.47 21.12
CA LEU A 603 -5.89 5.72 21.87
C LEU A 603 -6.47 6.89 21.06
N ILE A 604 -6.44 6.81 19.73
CA ILE A 604 -6.92 7.86 18.83
C ILE A 604 -8.12 7.41 18.02
N ASN A 605 -8.02 6.26 17.34
CA ASN A 605 -9.08 5.76 16.44
C ASN A 605 -10.22 5.06 17.18
N GLN A 606 -10.08 4.82 18.48
CA GLN A 606 -11.09 4.17 19.29
C GLN A 606 -11.85 5.18 20.16
N ASN A 607 -13.18 5.07 20.20
CA ASN A 607 -14.00 5.86 21.12
C ASN A 607 -14.14 5.19 22.50
N ALA A 608 -14.80 5.89 23.43
CA ALA A 608 -14.98 5.41 24.80
C ALA A 608 -15.79 4.10 24.89
N GLU A 609 -16.65 3.82 23.91
CA GLU A 609 -17.43 2.59 23.85
C GLU A 609 -16.64 1.39 23.31
N GLY A 610 -15.42 1.61 22.81
CA GLY A 610 -14.56 0.60 22.22
C GLY A 610 -14.78 0.38 20.72
N HIS A 611 -15.62 1.20 20.07
CA HIS A 611 -15.70 1.21 18.62
C HIS A 611 -14.41 1.76 18.04
N GLN A 612 -13.75 1.01 17.19
CA GLN A 612 -12.50 1.40 16.53
C GLN A 612 -12.73 1.65 15.05
N ASN A 613 -12.40 2.85 14.58
CA ASN A 613 -12.38 3.11 13.15
C ASN A 613 -11.21 2.36 12.54
N PHE A 614 -11.46 1.59 11.47
CA PHE A 614 -10.43 0.77 10.84
C PHE A 614 -9.51 1.57 9.90
N ARG A 615 -9.77 2.86 9.70
CA ARG A 615 -8.95 3.79 8.94
C ARG A 615 -8.52 4.96 9.80
N THR A 616 -7.27 5.37 9.64
CA THR A 616 -6.64 6.47 10.39
C THR A 616 -6.63 7.74 9.56
N ASN A 617 -7.08 8.85 10.13
CA ASN A 617 -6.99 10.16 9.48
C ASN A 617 -5.54 10.59 9.22
N MET A 618 -5.34 11.47 8.23
CA MET A 618 -4.08 12.12 7.96
C MET A 618 -4.27 13.65 7.85
N PRO A 619 -3.63 14.43 8.65
CA PRO A 619 -2.79 14.08 9.82
C PRO A 619 -3.51 13.19 10.82
N ILE A 620 -2.74 12.40 11.59
CA ILE A 620 -3.31 11.49 12.61
C ILE A 620 -4.15 12.31 13.60
N SER A 621 -5.43 12.03 13.66
CA SER A 621 -6.43 12.74 14.45
C SER A 621 -7.61 11.83 14.75
N ARG A 622 -8.46 12.20 15.69
CA ARG A 622 -9.64 11.40 16.03
C ARG A 622 -10.62 11.37 14.86
N PRO A 623 -11.03 10.18 14.40
CA PRO A 623 -12.01 10.05 13.33
C PRO A 623 -13.44 10.27 13.85
N SER A 624 -14.38 10.48 12.94
CA SER A 624 -15.79 10.25 13.24
C SER A 624 -16.07 8.75 13.37
N HIS A 625 -17.05 8.39 14.19
CA HIS A 625 -17.44 7.00 14.41
C HIS A 625 -18.82 6.71 13.78
N ASP A 626 -19.05 7.21 12.58
CA ASP A 626 -20.29 7.15 11.82
C ASP A 626 -20.34 5.97 10.84
N PHE A 627 -19.28 5.18 10.74
CA PHE A 627 -19.22 3.94 10.00
C PHE A 627 -18.95 2.74 10.93
N HIS A 628 -19.29 1.53 10.52
CA HIS A 628 -19.04 0.35 11.35
C HIS A 628 -17.57 -0.01 11.44
N ALA A 629 -17.18 -0.68 12.52
CA ALA A 629 -15.83 -1.20 12.69
C ALA A 629 -15.62 -2.45 11.82
N ALA A 630 -14.37 -2.72 11.42
CA ALA A 630 -13.99 -3.97 10.76
C ALA A 630 -13.67 -5.04 11.81
N ALA A 631 -14.37 -6.18 11.74
CA ALA A 631 -14.26 -7.22 12.77
C ALA A 631 -12.88 -7.87 12.80
N ASP A 632 -12.37 -8.28 11.65
CA ASP A 632 -11.03 -8.84 11.49
C ASP A 632 -9.94 -7.85 11.87
N GLY A 633 -10.11 -6.57 11.53
CA GLY A 633 -9.18 -5.50 11.88
C GLY A 633 -9.11 -5.25 13.37
N GLN A 634 -10.24 -5.04 14.02
CA GLN A 634 -10.31 -4.72 15.44
C GLN A 634 -9.89 -5.90 16.34
N LEU A 635 -10.34 -7.12 16.01
CA LEU A 635 -9.93 -8.33 16.73
C LEU A 635 -8.45 -8.67 16.50
N GLY A 636 -7.96 -8.52 15.27
CA GLY A 636 -6.54 -8.67 14.95
C GLY A 636 -5.67 -7.64 15.68
N GLY A 637 -6.16 -6.40 15.84
CA GLY A 637 -5.51 -5.36 16.64
C GLY A 637 -5.23 -5.80 18.08
N ILE A 638 -6.19 -6.48 18.72
CA ILE A 638 -6.03 -7.04 20.07
C ILE A 638 -4.90 -8.09 20.11
N MET A 639 -4.84 -8.95 19.11
CA MET A 639 -3.76 -9.96 18.98
C MET A 639 -2.40 -9.30 18.73
N LYS A 640 -2.36 -8.22 17.91
CA LYS A 640 -1.13 -7.45 17.67
C LYS A 640 -0.62 -6.75 18.93
N VAL A 641 -1.49 -6.26 19.83
CA VAL A 641 -1.05 -5.72 21.12
C VAL A 641 -0.29 -6.79 21.93
N TYR A 642 -0.80 -8.02 21.96
CA TYR A 642 -0.09 -9.13 22.59
C TYR A 642 1.28 -9.39 21.94
N ARG A 643 1.34 -9.47 20.60
CA ARG A 643 2.59 -9.67 19.85
C ARG A 643 3.62 -8.58 20.15
N ASP A 644 3.20 -7.31 20.06
CA ASP A 644 4.10 -6.16 20.19
C ASP A 644 4.63 -6.03 21.62
N TRP A 645 3.81 -6.38 22.60
CA TRP A 645 4.25 -6.52 23.98
C TRP A 645 5.28 -7.65 24.16
N ARG A 646 5.06 -8.83 23.55
CA ARG A 646 6.02 -9.95 23.65
C ARG A 646 7.34 -9.66 22.97
N ILE A 647 7.32 -8.88 21.87
CA ILE A 647 8.52 -8.43 21.16
C ILE A 647 9.30 -7.40 21.99
N SER A 648 8.61 -6.43 22.60
CA SER A 648 9.27 -5.34 23.34
C SER A 648 9.62 -5.69 24.79
N GLY A 649 8.86 -6.57 25.42
CA GLY A 649 8.95 -6.86 26.87
C GLY A 649 8.49 -5.69 27.75
N ASN A 650 7.78 -4.70 27.21
CA ASN A 650 7.40 -3.48 27.94
C ASN A 650 6.02 -3.63 28.60
N ASP A 651 6.04 -4.03 29.88
CA ASP A 651 4.84 -4.18 30.69
C ASP A 651 4.11 -2.84 30.96
N GLU A 652 4.83 -1.73 31.02
CA GLU A 652 4.19 -0.42 31.24
C GLU A 652 3.41 0.01 29.99
N TRP A 653 3.94 -0.25 28.81
CA TRP A 653 3.22 -0.02 27.57
C TRP A 653 1.95 -0.90 27.49
N LEU A 654 2.04 -2.18 27.86
CA LEU A 654 0.86 -3.05 27.91
C LEU A 654 -0.18 -2.52 28.90
N LYS A 655 0.24 -2.11 30.11
CA LYS A 655 -0.65 -1.53 31.12
C LYS A 655 -1.38 -0.29 30.61
N SER A 656 -0.70 0.56 29.86
CA SER A 656 -1.26 1.80 29.30
C SER A 656 -2.38 1.52 28.29
N LEU A 657 -2.24 0.49 27.46
CA LEU A 657 -3.23 0.12 26.43
C LEU A 657 -4.34 -0.81 26.95
N TYR A 658 -4.11 -1.54 28.03
CA TYR A 658 -5.02 -2.59 28.51
C TYR A 658 -6.49 -2.13 28.70
N PRO A 659 -6.79 -0.93 29.24
CA PRO A 659 -8.18 -0.46 29.35
C PRO A 659 -8.87 -0.32 27.98
N ALA A 660 -8.16 0.23 27.00
CA ALA A 660 -8.67 0.40 25.64
C ALA A 660 -8.86 -0.95 24.92
N VAL A 661 -7.89 -1.87 25.06
CA VAL A 661 -7.98 -3.23 24.54
C VAL A 661 -9.20 -3.97 25.10
N LYS A 662 -9.45 -3.82 26.43
CA LYS A 662 -10.63 -4.39 27.07
C LYS A 662 -11.93 -3.80 26.50
N ALA A 663 -12.01 -2.48 26.36
CA ALA A 663 -13.17 -1.80 25.79
C ALA A 663 -13.43 -2.25 24.34
N SER A 664 -12.36 -2.42 23.56
CA SER A 664 -12.41 -2.95 22.21
C SER A 664 -13.02 -4.35 22.15
N LEU A 665 -12.52 -5.28 22.96
CA LEU A 665 -13.06 -6.65 23.02
C LEU A 665 -14.51 -6.69 23.50
N ASP A 666 -14.85 -5.89 24.52
CA ASP A 666 -16.22 -5.81 25.01
C ASP A 666 -17.17 -5.21 23.96
N TYR A 667 -16.69 -4.28 23.10
CA TYR A 667 -17.44 -3.80 21.95
C TYR A 667 -17.68 -4.93 20.96
N CYS A 668 -16.67 -5.68 20.57
CA CYS A 668 -16.80 -6.80 19.64
C CYS A 668 -17.82 -7.83 20.15
N ILE A 669 -17.77 -8.18 21.44
CA ILE A 669 -18.73 -9.13 22.04
C ILE A 669 -20.16 -8.61 21.93
N ARG A 670 -20.45 -7.38 22.42
CA ARG A 670 -21.82 -6.88 22.43
C ARG A 670 -22.37 -6.56 21.06
N THR A 671 -21.51 -6.26 20.09
CA THR A 671 -21.90 -5.89 18.71
C THR A 671 -22.11 -7.12 17.84
N TRP A 672 -21.16 -8.06 17.83
CA TRP A 672 -21.17 -9.17 16.88
C TRP A 672 -21.51 -10.54 17.49
N ASP A 673 -21.34 -10.71 18.81
CA ASP A 673 -21.77 -11.90 19.58
C ASP A 673 -22.62 -11.52 20.81
N PRO A 674 -23.74 -10.76 20.65
CA PRO A 674 -24.51 -10.22 21.75
C PRO A 674 -25.17 -11.27 22.65
N HIS A 675 -25.18 -12.53 22.23
CA HIS A 675 -25.68 -13.67 22.98
C HIS A 675 -24.58 -14.53 23.59
N GLU A 676 -23.32 -14.11 23.47
CA GLU A 676 -22.13 -14.83 23.96
C GLU A 676 -22.10 -16.30 23.55
N LYS A 677 -22.47 -16.58 22.28
CA LYS A 677 -22.44 -17.93 21.70
C LYS A 677 -21.02 -18.42 21.40
N GLY A 678 -20.09 -17.49 21.24
CA GLY A 678 -18.70 -17.76 20.86
C GLY A 678 -18.44 -17.68 19.36
N SER A 679 -19.38 -17.09 18.61
CA SER A 679 -19.20 -16.83 17.18
C SER A 679 -19.80 -15.47 16.80
N LEU A 680 -19.24 -14.82 15.78
CA LEU A 680 -19.76 -13.57 15.27
C LEU A 680 -20.99 -13.88 14.41
N THR A 681 -22.18 -13.56 14.90
CA THR A 681 -23.45 -13.88 14.23
C THR A 681 -24.12 -12.65 13.62
N GLU A 682 -23.95 -11.48 14.22
CA GLU A 682 -24.43 -10.23 13.64
C GLU A 682 -23.56 -9.83 12.44
N PRO A 683 -24.08 -9.04 11.48
CA PRO A 683 -23.31 -8.63 10.31
C PRO A 683 -22.03 -7.91 10.73
N HIS A 684 -20.92 -8.29 10.11
CA HIS A 684 -19.59 -7.79 10.47
C HIS A 684 -18.74 -7.54 9.23
N HIS A 685 -18.25 -6.30 9.14
CA HIS A 685 -17.37 -5.83 8.09
C HIS A 685 -15.98 -6.48 8.18
N ASN A 686 -15.35 -6.71 7.03
CA ASN A 686 -14.07 -7.39 6.94
C ASN A 686 -13.27 -6.98 5.69
N THR A 687 -12.09 -7.57 5.50
CA THR A 687 -11.12 -7.25 4.45
C THR A 687 -11.63 -7.43 3.01
N TYR A 688 -12.82 -7.99 2.83
CA TYR A 688 -13.47 -8.09 1.52
C TYR A 688 -14.43 -6.92 1.24
N ASP A 689 -14.38 -5.84 2.03
CA ASP A 689 -15.19 -4.61 1.92
C ASP A 689 -16.71 -4.84 2.02
N ILE A 690 -17.10 -5.92 2.67
CA ILE A 690 -18.50 -6.34 2.82
C ILE A 690 -18.78 -6.85 4.23
N GLU A 691 -20.05 -6.97 4.58
CA GLU A 691 -20.47 -7.65 5.80
C GLU A 691 -20.70 -9.13 5.52
N PHE A 692 -20.03 -9.99 6.30
CA PHE A 692 -20.46 -11.37 6.44
C PHE A 692 -21.66 -11.44 7.39
N TRP A 693 -22.68 -12.16 6.97
CA TRP A 693 -23.93 -12.34 7.68
C TRP A 693 -24.01 -13.74 8.25
N GLY A 694 -24.07 -13.83 9.58
CA GLY A 694 -24.01 -15.12 10.29
C GLY A 694 -22.59 -15.57 10.60
N ALA A 695 -22.47 -16.65 11.36
CA ALA A 695 -21.19 -17.15 11.83
C ALA A 695 -20.33 -17.70 10.69
N ASP A 696 -19.07 -17.34 10.65
CA ASP A 696 -18.09 -17.73 9.65
C ASP A 696 -16.74 -18.13 10.27
N GLY A 697 -15.94 -18.87 9.52
CA GLY A 697 -14.64 -19.36 9.97
C GLY A 697 -13.61 -18.24 10.12
N MET A 698 -13.57 -17.29 9.18
CA MET A 698 -12.54 -16.25 9.09
C MET A 698 -12.60 -15.31 10.31
N CYS A 699 -13.68 -14.55 10.46
CA CYS A 699 -13.81 -13.56 11.53
C CYS A 699 -13.98 -14.21 12.91
N THR A 700 -14.65 -15.38 13.01
CA THR A 700 -14.74 -16.12 14.29
C THR A 700 -13.38 -16.66 14.73
N SER A 701 -12.48 -17.03 13.80
CA SER A 701 -11.11 -17.41 14.18
C SER A 701 -10.31 -16.24 14.76
N PHE A 702 -10.47 -15.03 14.24
CA PHE A 702 -9.93 -13.81 14.87
C PHE A 702 -10.51 -13.58 16.27
N TYR A 703 -11.82 -13.78 16.44
CA TYR A 703 -12.47 -13.65 17.72
C TYR A 703 -11.91 -14.62 18.75
N THR A 704 -11.70 -15.87 18.34
CA THR A 704 -11.07 -16.91 19.17
C THR A 704 -9.65 -16.49 19.58
N GLY A 705 -8.83 -16.05 18.61
CA GLY A 705 -7.46 -15.60 18.87
C GLY A 705 -7.40 -14.33 19.74
N ALA A 706 -8.31 -13.38 19.54
CA ALA A 706 -8.38 -12.16 20.37
C ALA A 706 -8.77 -12.46 21.83
N LEU A 707 -9.69 -13.40 22.03
CA LEU A 707 -10.05 -13.89 23.38
C LEU A 707 -8.86 -14.55 24.05
N GLU A 708 -8.11 -15.40 23.35
CA GLU A 708 -6.88 -16.03 23.84
C GLU A 708 -5.83 -14.98 24.23
N ALA A 709 -5.53 -14.05 23.32
CA ALA A 709 -4.59 -12.96 23.57
C ALA A 709 -4.97 -12.13 24.79
N PHE A 710 -6.25 -11.76 24.90
CA PHE A 710 -6.75 -10.97 26.02
C PHE A 710 -6.68 -11.72 27.35
N VAL A 711 -6.95 -13.01 27.35
CA VAL A 711 -6.82 -13.87 28.55
C VAL A 711 -5.37 -13.87 29.01
N HIS A 712 -4.41 -14.09 28.14
CA HIS A 712 -2.98 -14.08 28.49
C HIS A 712 -2.50 -12.73 29.01
N MET A 713 -2.88 -11.61 28.38
CA MET A 713 -2.56 -10.27 28.86
C MET A 713 -3.17 -9.99 30.23
N SER A 714 -4.43 -10.41 30.44
CA SER A 714 -5.12 -10.24 31.71
C SER A 714 -4.47 -11.01 32.84
N GLU A 715 -4.09 -12.27 32.63
CA GLU A 715 -3.42 -13.13 33.61
C GLU A 715 -2.05 -12.54 34.00
N HIS A 716 -1.26 -12.10 33.02
CA HIS A 716 0.02 -11.46 33.30
C HIS A 716 -0.13 -10.21 34.16
N LEU A 717 -1.15 -9.37 33.87
CA LEU A 717 -1.44 -8.16 34.63
C LEU A 717 -2.23 -8.42 35.94
N ASN A 718 -2.47 -9.68 36.32
CA ASN A 718 -3.28 -10.06 37.45
C ASN A 718 -4.70 -9.46 37.43
N LYS A 719 -5.32 -9.41 36.23
CA LYS A 719 -6.70 -8.94 36.00
C LYS A 719 -7.68 -10.11 35.87
N GLN A 720 -8.95 -9.85 36.16
CA GLN A 720 -9.99 -10.89 36.06
C GLN A 720 -10.30 -11.23 34.60
N ALA A 721 -10.14 -12.50 34.22
CA ALA A 721 -10.37 -13.01 32.87
C ALA A 721 -11.48 -14.10 32.80
N GLY A 722 -12.16 -14.39 33.89
CA GLY A 722 -13.07 -15.55 33.98
C GLY A 722 -14.21 -15.57 32.97
N LYS A 723 -14.78 -14.38 32.61
CA LYS A 723 -15.80 -14.24 31.56
C LYS A 723 -15.23 -14.63 30.21
N TYR A 724 -14.09 -14.07 29.86
CA TYR A 724 -13.44 -14.26 28.54
C TYR A 724 -12.94 -15.69 28.37
N LYS A 725 -12.44 -16.35 29.41
CA LYS A 725 -12.08 -17.79 29.39
C LYS A 725 -13.29 -18.69 29.09
N LYS A 726 -14.47 -18.38 29.64
CA LYS A 726 -15.70 -19.13 29.35
C LYS A 726 -16.11 -18.93 27.89
N LEU A 727 -15.99 -17.71 27.39
CA LEU A 727 -16.36 -17.36 26.04
C LEU A 727 -15.39 -17.97 25.02
N LEU A 728 -14.08 -17.95 25.33
CA LEU A 728 -13.05 -18.64 24.54
C LEU A 728 -13.38 -20.13 24.36
N LYS A 729 -13.75 -20.83 25.46
CA LYS A 729 -14.15 -22.24 25.36
C LYS A 729 -15.37 -22.46 24.48
N ARG A 730 -16.33 -21.53 24.49
CA ARG A 730 -17.50 -21.57 23.60
C ARG A 730 -17.08 -21.34 22.15
N SER A 731 -16.19 -20.38 21.93
CA SER A 731 -15.71 -20.06 20.60
C SER A 731 -14.98 -21.22 19.95
N ILE A 732 -14.07 -21.88 20.66
CA ILE A 732 -13.42 -23.12 20.21
C ILE A 732 -14.45 -24.19 19.87
N SER A 733 -15.43 -24.43 20.77
CA SER A 733 -16.45 -25.45 20.52
C SER A 733 -17.36 -25.11 19.34
N CYS A 734 -17.67 -23.84 19.11
CA CYS A 734 -18.45 -23.39 17.95
C CYS A 734 -17.67 -23.62 16.65
N MET A 735 -16.41 -23.18 16.61
CA MET A 735 -15.55 -23.39 15.46
C MET A 735 -15.47 -24.87 15.07
N ASP A 736 -15.07 -25.73 16.00
CA ASP A 736 -14.80 -27.13 15.71
C ASP A 736 -16.05 -27.98 15.46
N LYS A 737 -17.20 -27.64 16.06
CA LYS A 737 -18.42 -28.44 15.96
C LYS A 737 -19.46 -27.89 15.00
N GLU A 738 -19.50 -26.56 14.81
CA GLU A 738 -20.56 -25.93 14.06
C GLU A 738 -20.11 -25.33 12.73
N LEU A 739 -18.85 -24.86 12.65
CA LEU A 739 -18.31 -24.20 11.47
C LEU A 739 -17.32 -25.06 10.68
N PHE A 740 -17.09 -26.30 11.09
CA PHE A 740 -16.30 -27.30 10.38
C PHE A 740 -17.21 -28.33 9.71
N ASN A 741 -17.08 -28.51 8.38
CA ASN A 741 -17.96 -29.40 7.60
C ASN A 741 -17.43 -30.84 7.44
N GLY A 742 -16.41 -31.22 8.23
CA GLY A 742 -15.72 -32.48 8.11
C GLY A 742 -14.46 -32.44 7.24
N GLU A 743 -14.19 -31.31 6.57
CA GLU A 743 -13.02 -31.13 5.72
C GLU A 743 -12.42 -29.73 5.83
N TYR A 744 -13.27 -28.67 5.84
CA TYR A 744 -12.82 -27.30 5.98
C TYR A 744 -13.85 -26.44 6.73
N TYR A 745 -13.40 -25.30 7.25
CA TYR A 745 -14.26 -24.30 7.91
C TYR A 745 -15.02 -23.49 6.86
N PHE A 746 -16.26 -23.12 7.20
CA PHE A 746 -17.19 -22.47 6.27
C PHE A 746 -18.05 -21.40 6.96
N GLN A 747 -18.93 -20.73 6.22
CA GLN A 747 -19.88 -19.74 6.74
C GLN A 747 -21.30 -20.34 6.82
N LYS A 748 -21.96 -20.14 7.95
CA LYS A 748 -23.41 -20.34 8.14
C LYS A 748 -24.12 -19.00 7.90
N THR A 749 -24.48 -18.71 6.65
CA THR A 749 -25.18 -17.48 6.33
C THR A 749 -26.50 -17.37 7.08
N GLN A 750 -26.70 -16.27 7.84
CA GLN A 750 -27.90 -15.98 8.59
C GLN A 750 -28.21 -14.48 8.53
N TRP A 751 -29.43 -14.10 8.13
CA TRP A 751 -29.84 -12.68 8.02
C TRP A 751 -31.18 -12.39 8.68
N THR A 752 -31.79 -13.37 9.35
CA THR A 752 -33.05 -13.26 10.08
C THR A 752 -32.87 -13.64 11.53
N GLY A 753 -33.63 -13.03 12.41
CA GLY A 753 -33.53 -13.26 13.86
C GLY A 753 -32.28 -12.64 14.49
N LEU A 754 -31.69 -11.67 13.83
CA LEU A 754 -30.55 -10.89 14.33
C LEU A 754 -31.04 -9.59 14.96
N LYS A 755 -30.16 -8.90 15.70
CA LYS A 755 -30.43 -7.55 16.23
C LYS A 755 -30.24 -6.47 15.15
N ALA A 756 -29.38 -6.75 14.17
CA ALA A 756 -29.09 -5.83 13.08
C ALA A 756 -30.33 -5.58 12.22
N LYS A 757 -30.35 -4.43 11.58
CA LYS A 757 -31.33 -4.09 10.56
C LYS A 757 -31.22 -5.02 9.34
N SER A 758 -32.24 -4.98 8.49
CA SER A 758 -32.21 -5.72 7.22
C SER A 758 -30.97 -5.40 6.38
N PRO A 759 -30.49 -6.35 5.56
CA PRO A 759 -29.40 -6.07 4.59
C PRO A 759 -29.65 -4.87 3.68
N THR A 760 -30.92 -4.51 3.47
CA THR A 760 -31.31 -3.34 2.67
C THR A 760 -31.17 -2.00 3.40
N GLU A 761 -30.95 -2.02 4.71
CA GLU A 761 -30.94 -0.82 5.56
C GLU A 761 -29.54 -0.52 6.15
N ILE A 762 -28.58 -1.44 6.00
CA ILE A 762 -27.21 -1.23 6.48
C ILE A 762 -26.41 -0.49 5.41
N PRO A 763 -25.78 0.66 5.70
CA PRO A 763 -24.88 1.33 4.77
C PRO A 763 -23.65 0.45 4.49
N SER A 764 -23.56 -0.13 3.31
CA SER A 764 -22.38 -0.88 2.86
C SER A 764 -22.39 -1.05 1.35
N PHE A 765 -21.26 -1.43 0.78
CA PHE A 765 -21.18 -1.79 -0.64
C PHE A 765 -22.07 -2.99 -0.98
N GLY A 766 -22.31 -3.88 -0.03
CA GLY A 766 -23.20 -5.03 -0.15
C GLY A 766 -24.70 -4.69 -0.11
N SER A 767 -25.10 -3.50 0.32
CA SER A 767 -26.51 -3.16 0.63
C SER A 767 -27.32 -2.65 -0.56
N ASN A 768 -26.76 -2.61 -1.76
CA ASN A 768 -27.51 -2.15 -2.94
C ASN A 768 -28.50 -3.20 -3.45
N TYR A 769 -29.78 -3.05 -3.09
CA TYR A 769 -30.93 -3.89 -3.49
C TYR A 769 -31.99 -3.07 -4.23
N ARG A 770 -31.59 -2.04 -4.99
CA ARG A 770 -32.52 -1.12 -5.67
C ARG A 770 -33.32 -1.80 -6.78
N HIS A 771 -32.76 -2.79 -7.45
CA HIS A 771 -33.37 -3.49 -8.57
C HIS A 771 -34.11 -4.75 -8.12
N ALA A 772 -35.17 -5.09 -8.86
CA ALA A 772 -36.03 -6.22 -8.54
C ALA A 772 -35.28 -7.56 -8.49
N GLU A 773 -34.34 -7.75 -9.36
CA GLU A 773 -33.46 -8.94 -9.41
C GLU A 773 -32.65 -9.11 -8.12
N ALA A 774 -32.07 -8.04 -7.61
CA ALA A 774 -31.32 -8.06 -6.35
C ALA A 774 -32.25 -8.33 -5.15
N GLN A 775 -33.46 -7.78 -5.16
CA GLN A 775 -34.48 -8.04 -4.11
C GLN A 775 -34.96 -9.50 -4.13
N GLU A 776 -35.15 -10.06 -5.32
CA GLU A 776 -35.53 -11.47 -5.44
C GLU A 776 -34.39 -12.41 -4.98
N LEU A 777 -33.16 -12.07 -5.30
CA LEU A 777 -31.99 -12.82 -4.83
C LEU A 777 -31.91 -12.79 -3.30
N LEU A 778 -32.12 -11.63 -2.66
CA LEU A 778 -32.15 -11.53 -1.20
C LEU A 778 -33.22 -12.45 -0.57
N LYS A 779 -34.38 -12.59 -1.19
CA LYS A 779 -35.44 -13.47 -0.68
C LYS A 779 -35.12 -14.95 -0.85
N THR A 780 -34.45 -15.33 -1.94
CA THR A 780 -34.21 -16.73 -2.32
C THR A 780 -32.90 -17.28 -1.80
N GLU A 781 -31.83 -16.47 -1.77
CA GLU A 781 -30.47 -16.90 -1.38
C GLU A 781 -29.95 -16.17 -0.12
N GLY A 782 -30.57 -15.06 0.27
CA GLY A 782 -30.07 -14.22 1.35
C GLY A 782 -29.18 -13.08 0.88
N PRO A 783 -28.40 -12.46 1.79
CA PRO A 783 -27.53 -11.36 1.43
C PRO A 783 -26.52 -11.78 0.35
N LYS A 784 -26.35 -10.92 -0.67
CA LYS A 784 -25.33 -11.14 -1.68
C LYS A 784 -23.92 -11.03 -1.09
N TYR A 785 -22.93 -11.51 -1.83
CA TYR A 785 -21.51 -11.43 -1.49
C TYR A 785 -21.08 -12.26 -0.26
N GLN A 786 -21.83 -13.31 0.07
CA GLN A 786 -21.43 -14.26 1.08
C GLN A 786 -20.58 -15.39 0.45
N TYR A 787 -19.73 -16.07 1.24
CA TYR A 787 -19.06 -17.25 0.74
C TYR A 787 -19.76 -18.58 1.12
N GLY A 788 -20.63 -18.58 2.12
CA GLY A 788 -21.44 -19.73 2.49
C GLY A 788 -20.60 -20.99 2.70
N THR A 789 -20.89 -22.03 1.92
CA THR A 789 -20.16 -23.31 1.98
C THR A 789 -18.84 -23.31 1.19
N GLY A 790 -18.36 -22.16 0.73
CA GLY A 790 -17.09 -22.04 0.01
C GLY A 790 -15.88 -22.38 0.87
N CYS A 791 -14.84 -22.91 0.25
CA CYS A 791 -13.53 -23.10 0.84
C CYS A 791 -12.74 -21.80 0.70
N LEU A 792 -12.76 -20.96 1.75
CA LEU A 792 -12.09 -19.67 1.78
C LEU A 792 -10.62 -19.82 2.16
N SER A 793 -9.70 -19.22 1.40
CA SER A 793 -8.25 -19.41 1.59
C SER A 793 -7.77 -18.91 2.96
N ASP A 794 -8.25 -17.77 3.40
CA ASP A 794 -7.97 -17.23 4.73
C ASP A 794 -9.07 -17.53 5.75
N GLY A 795 -9.84 -18.60 5.52
CA GLY A 795 -10.99 -18.99 6.33
C GLY A 795 -10.71 -19.28 7.80
N ILE A 796 -9.47 -19.38 8.21
CA ILE A 796 -9.00 -19.52 9.61
C ILE A 796 -7.78 -18.64 9.90
N ILE A 797 -7.71 -17.49 9.27
CA ILE A 797 -6.56 -16.57 9.39
C ILE A 797 -6.26 -16.18 10.84
N GLY A 798 -7.27 -16.13 11.71
CA GLY A 798 -7.06 -15.87 13.14
C GLY A 798 -6.15 -16.90 13.82
N MET A 799 -6.09 -18.14 13.33
CA MET A 799 -5.18 -19.16 13.84
C MET A 799 -3.74 -18.95 13.37
N TRP A 800 -3.56 -18.61 12.07
CA TRP A 800 -2.27 -18.15 11.59
C TRP A 800 -1.76 -16.94 12.39
N MET A 801 -2.66 -15.96 12.63
CA MET A 801 -2.31 -14.77 13.40
C MET A 801 -1.94 -15.14 14.84
N ALA A 802 -2.60 -16.12 15.46
CA ALA A 802 -2.21 -16.61 16.77
C ALA A 802 -0.78 -17.16 16.77
N SER A 803 -0.45 -18.00 15.78
CA SER A 803 0.90 -18.58 15.66
C SER A 803 1.99 -17.52 15.46
N VAL A 804 1.80 -16.55 14.52
CA VAL A 804 2.81 -15.48 14.30
C VAL A 804 2.93 -14.53 15.48
N CYS A 805 1.87 -14.37 16.27
CA CYS A 805 1.90 -13.62 17.53
C CYS A 805 2.52 -14.41 18.70
N GLY A 806 2.75 -15.69 18.53
CA GLY A 806 3.26 -16.57 19.59
C GLY A 806 2.23 -17.00 20.62
N LEU A 807 0.96 -16.97 20.23
CA LEU A 807 -0.16 -17.56 20.98
C LEU A 807 -0.31 -19.04 20.63
N PRO A 808 -0.88 -19.86 21.52
CA PRO A 808 -1.36 -21.17 21.14
C PRO A 808 -2.43 -21.04 20.04
N GLU A 809 -2.49 -22.02 19.15
CA GLU A 809 -3.66 -22.19 18.28
C GLU A 809 -4.68 -23.06 19.01
N PRO A 810 -5.80 -22.51 19.47
CA PRO A 810 -6.71 -23.21 20.37
C PRO A 810 -7.65 -24.21 19.68
N LEU A 811 -7.77 -24.18 18.33
CA LEU A 811 -8.62 -25.10 17.58
C LEU A 811 -8.03 -26.49 17.45
N ASP A 812 -8.86 -27.48 17.10
CA ASP A 812 -8.41 -28.83 16.79
C ASP A 812 -7.40 -28.82 15.64
N GLN A 813 -6.19 -29.26 15.90
CA GLN A 813 -5.08 -29.20 14.95
C GLN A 813 -5.30 -30.10 13.74
N THR A 814 -6.10 -31.17 13.89
CA THR A 814 -6.50 -32.02 12.77
C THR A 814 -7.44 -31.29 11.83
N HIS A 815 -8.40 -30.53 12.38
CA HIS A 815 -9.31 -29.69 11.59
C HIS A 815 -8.57 -28.55 10.90
N VAL A 816 -7.66 -27.87 11.60
CA VAL A 816 -6.81 -26.83 11.03
C VAL A 816 -5.99 -27.36 9.85
N LYS A 817 -5.30 -28.50 10.04
CA LYS A 817 -4.53 -29.14 8.97
C LYS A 817 -5.42 -29.61 7.81
N SER A 818 -6.60 -30.16 8.09
CA SER A 818 -7.59 -30.55 7.08
C SER A 818 -8.04 -29.36 6.24
N HIS A 819 -8.39 -28.25 6.87
CA HIS A 819 -8.78 -27.02 6.17
C HIS A 819 -7.67 -26.50 5.24
N LEU A 820 -6.45 -26.39 5.73
CA LEU A 820 -5.32 -25.91 4.92
C LEU A 820 -5.03 -26.83 3.72
N ASN A 821 -5.15 -28.15 3.90
CA ASN A 821 -5.02 -29.09 2.80
C ASN A 821 -6.17 -28.97 1.80
N ALA A 822 -7.40 -28.70 2.25
CA ALA A 822 -8.54 -28.43 1.37
C ALA A 822 -8.33 -27.14 0.57
N VAL A 823 -7.87 -26.06 1.20
CA VAL A 823 -7.50 -24.81 0.52
C VAL A 823 -6.45 -25.08 -0.56
N TYR A 824 -5.37 -25.76 -0.24
CA TYR A 824 -4.35 -26.11 -1.23
C TYR A 824 -4.93 -26.94 -2.38
N GLN A 825 -5.74 -27.96 -2.08
CA GLN A 825 -6.32 -28.85 -3.08
C GLN A 825 -7.30 -28.16 -4.01
N TYR A 826 -8.17 -27.29 -3.46
CA TYR A 826 -9.31 -26.76 -4.21
C TYR A 826 -9.06 -25.37 -4.80
N ASN A 827 -8.24 -24.54 -4.14
CA ASN A 827 -8.03 -23.17 -4.55
C ASN A 827 -6.77 -22.97 -5.39
N LEU A 828 -5.75 -23.87 -5.30
CA LEU A 828 -4.54 -23.73 -6.08
C LEU A 828 -4.81 -23.97 -7.57
N ARG A 829 -4.29 -23.05 -8.40
CA ARG A 829 -4.28 -23.16 -9.86
C ARG A 829 -2.85 -23.13 -10.36
N LYS A 830 -2.49 -24.07 -11.24
CA LYS A 830 -1.18 -24.11 -11.90
C LYS A 830 -1.07 -23.10 -13.04
N ASN A 831 -2.21 -22.70 -13.60
CA ASN A 831 -2.36 -21.67 -14.60
C ASN A 831 -3.80 -21.14 -14.59
N MET A 832 -4.03 -19.99 -15.27
CA MET A 832 -5.32 -19.32 -15.36
C MET A 832 -5.97 -19.41 -16.75
N TYR A 833 -5.51 -20.28 -17.65
CA TYR A 833 -6.06 -20.37 -19.01
C TYR A 833 -7.57 -20.65 -19.08
N ASN A 834 -8.09 -21.42 -18.13
CA ASN A 834 -9.52 -21.74 -18.02
C ASN A 834 -10.22 -21.07 -16.83
N HIS A 835 -9.57 -20.05 -16.25
CA HIS A 835 -10.12 -19.28 -15.15
C HIS A 835 -10.60 -17.93 -15.64
N TYR A 836 -11.76 -17.47 -15.16
CA TYR A 836 -12.24 -16.12 -15.44
C TYR A 836 -12.16 -15.24 -14.21
N ASN A 837 -11.71 -14.00 -14.40
CA ASN A 837 -11.75 -12.93 -13.44
C ASN A 837 -12.08 -11.65 -14.21
N THR A 838 -13.23 -11.06 -13.96
CA THR A 838 -13.69 -9.87 -14.67
C THR A 838 -13.39 -8.57 -13.94
N GLN A 839 -12.99 -8.66 -12.69
CA GLN A 839 -12.78 -7.46 -11.86
C GLN A 839 -11.35 -6.94 -11.95
N ARG A 840 -10.37 -7.74 -11.54
CA ARG A 840 -8.94 -7.37 -11.56
C ARG A 840 -8.12 -8.55 -12.12
N PRO A 841 -8.23 -8.80 -13.43
CA PRO A 841 -7.65 -9.99 -14.05
C PRO A 841 -6.11 -9.99 -14.05
N SER A 842 -5.47 -8.81 -13.96
CA SER A 842 -4.03 -8.65 -14.07
C SER A 842 -3.22 -9.24 -12.89
N TYR A 843 -3.87 -9.62 -11.80
CA TYR A 843 -3.19 -10.23 -10.66
C TYR A 843 -2.60 -11.61 -10.98
N ALA A 844 -3.32 -12.42 -11.75
CA ALA A 844 -2.83 -13.65 -12.36
C ALA A 844 -3.67 -13.99 -13.59
N MET A 845 -3.03 -14.24 -14.74
CA MET A 845 -3.71 -14.52 -16.00
C MET A 845 -2.88 -15.44 -16.90
N GLY A 846 -3.55 -16.12 -17.83
CA GLY A 846 -2.89 -16.99 -18.80
C GLY A 846 -2.08 -18.12 -18.15
N GLY A 847 -0.76 -18.09 -18.32
CA GLY A 847 0.17 -19.08 -17.76
C GLY A 847 0.47 -18.94 -16.28
N ASP A 848 0.08 -17.82 -15.65
CA ASP A 848 0.31 -17.61 -14.22
C ASP A 848 -0.41 -18.65 -13.37
N GLY A 849 0.28 -19.19 -12.36
CA GLY A 849 -0.35 -19.96 -11.29
C GLY A 849 -0.64 -19.09 -10.07
N GLY A 850 -1.49 -19.57 -9.17
CA GLY A 850 -1.80 -18.87 -7.92
C GLY A 850 -2.89 -19.54 -7.11
N LEU A 851 -3.10 -19.06 -5.88
CA LEU A 851 -4.10 -19.54 -4.95
C LEU A 851 -5.33 -18.61 -4.98
N LEU A 852 -6.45 -19.12 -5.51
CA LEU A 852 -7.71 -18.36 -5.52
C LEU A 852 -8.20 -18.09 -4.11
N LEU A 853 -8.91 -16.97 -3.92
CA LEU A 853 -9.45 -16.61 -2.61
C LEU A 853 -10.54 -17.60 -2.16
N CYS A 854 -11.42 -18.06 -3.05
CA CYS A 854 -12.46 -19.02 -2.66
C CYS A 854 -12.92 -19.90 -3.82
N THR A 855 -13.20 -21.18 -3.53
CA THR A 855 -13.88 -22.08 -4.44
C THR A 855 -15.01 -22.83 -3.72
N TRP A 856 -15.91 -23.46 -4.50
CA TRP A 856 -17.06 -24.22 -3.97
C TRP A 856 -16.99 -25.68 -4.39
N PRO A 857 -16.05 -26.47 -3.86
CA PRO A 857 -15.83 -27.87 -4.29
C PRO A 857 -17.02 -28.79 -4.00
N LYS A 858 -17.83 -28.47 -2.99
CA LYS A 858 -19.02 -29.24 -2.60
C LYS A 858 -20.33 -28.67 -3.21
N GLY A 859 -20.23 -27.76 -4.16
CA GLY A 859 -21.39 -27.08 -4.75
C GLY A 859 -21.95 -25.95 -3.88
N ALA A 860 -23.19 -25.55 -4.17
CA ALA A 860 -23.89 -24.44 -3.49
C ALA A 860 -23.13 -23.09 -3.55
N LYS A 861 -22.45 -22.82 -4.69
CA LYS A 861 -21.89 -21.50 -4.96
C LYS A 861 -23.04 -20.50 -5.02
N PRO A 862 -22.99 -19.39 -4.23
CA PRO A 862 -23.98 -18.31 -4.36
C PRO A 862 -24.03 -17.75 -5.79
N THR A 863 -25.19 -17.25 -6.21
CA THR A 863 -25.31 -16.55 -7.50
C THR A 863 -24.38 -15.34 -7.56
N LEU A 864 -24.32 -14.57 -6.46
CA LEU A 864 -23.37 -13.48 -6.27
C LEU A 864 -22.51 -13.74 -5.03
N PRO A 865 -21.41 -14.49 -5.17
CA PRO A 865 -20.42 -14.65 -4.09
C PRO A 865 -19.71 -13.31 -3.86
N PHE A 866 -18.90 -13.19 -2.80
CA PHE A 866 -18.11 -12.00 -2.61
C PHE A 866 -17.23 -11.71 -3.84
N VAL A 867 -17.13 -10.43 -4.16
CA VAL A 867 -16.68 -9.96 -5.47
C VAL A 867 -15.25 -10.37 -5.83
N TYR A 868 -14.39 -10.60 -4.83
CA TYR A 868 -12.99 -10.95 -5.02
C TYR A 868 -12.72 -12.47 -5.10
N SER A 869 -13.75 -13.31 -5.00
CA SER A 869 -13.62 -14.79 -4.89
C SER A 869 -12.74 -15.45 -5.95
N ASN A 870 -12.70 -14.88 -7.15
CA ASN A 870 -11.92 -15.38 -8.30
C ASN A 870 -10.52 -14.79 -8.42
N GLU A 871 -10.09 -13.96 -7.47
CA GLU A 871 -8.77 -13.32 -7.49
C GLU A 871 -7.72 -14.15 -6.77
N VAL A 872 -6.46 -13.77 -6.98
CA VAL A 872 -5.30 -14.19 -6.19
C VAL A 872 -4.69 -12.97 -5.53
N TRP A 873 -4.46 -13.02 -4.23
CA TRP A 873 -3.81 -11.95 -3.49
C TRP A 873 -2.54 -12.47 -2.85
N THR A 874 -1.39 -11.95 -3.25
CA THR A 874 -0.09 -12.48 -2.84
C THR A 874 0.07 -12.53 -1.32
N GLY A 875 -0.48 -11.54 -0.62
CA GLY A 875 -0.45 -11.50 0.83
C GLY A 875 -1.22 -12.65 1.49
N ILE A 876 -2.36 -13.06 0.93
CA ILE A 876 -3.11 -14.25 1.41
C ILE A 876 -2.40 -15.53 0.99
N GLU A 877 -1.83 -15.59 -0.21
CA GLU A 877 -1.03 -16.73 -0.66
C GLU A 877 0.13 -17.01 0.29
N TYR A 878 0.91 -15.99 0.69
CA TYR A 878 2.00 -16.14 1.66
C TYR A 878 1.50 -16.50 3.06
N GLN A 879 0.36 -15.97 3.46
CA GLN A 879 -0.27 -16.30 4.74
C GLN A 879 -0.63 -17.80 4.78
N VAL A 880 -1.29 -18.31 3.74
CA VAL A 880 -1.65 -19.74 3.64
C VAL A 880 -0.39 -20.62 3.54
N ALA A 881 0.58 -20.20 2.73
CA ALA A 881 1.85 -20.90 2.57
C ALA A 881 2.57 -21.08 3.91
N SER A 882 2.71 -20.00 4.68
CA SER A 882 3.35 -20.06 5.99
C SER A 882 2.56 -20.91 6.99
N HIS A 883 1.22 -20.83 6.96
CA HIS A 883 0.39 -21.64 7.85
C HIS A 883 0.49 -23.14 7.52
N LEU A 884 0.52 -23.51 6.23
CA LEU A 884 0.79 -24.89 5.78
C LEU A 884 2.15 -25.38 6.30
N ILE A 885 3.20 -24.57 6.16
CA ILE A 885 4.55 -24.89 6.66
C ILE A 885 4.53 -25.12 8.18
N MET A 886 3.86 -24.26 8.95
CA MET A 886 3.71 -24.43 10.40
C MET A 886 3.03 -25.74 10.79
N LYS A 887 2.24 -26.33 9.88
CA LYS A 887 1.57 -27.65 10.07
C LYS A 887 2.34 -28.81 9.45
N GLY A 888 3.61 -28.62 9.09
CA GLY A 888 4.47 -29.66 8.51
C GLY A 888 4.26 -29.91 7.01
N GLU A 889 3.41 -29.14 6.34
CA GLU A 889 3.17 -29.25 4.89
C GLU A 889 4.14 -28.33 4.11
N VAL A 890 5.45 -28.52 4.32
CA VAL A 890 6.50 -27.61 3.85
C VAL A 890 6.47 -27.44 2.33
N GLU A 891 6.47 -28.52 1.56
CA GLU A 891 6.49 -28.46 0.08
C GLU A 891 5.25 -27.80 -0.50
N LYS A 892 4.07 -27.99 0.09
CA LYS A 892 2.84 -27.31 -0.36
C LYS A 892 2.94 -25.78 -0.16
N GLY A 893 3.48 -25.39 1.00
CA GLY A 893 3.73 -23.97 1.26
C GLY A 893 4.75 -23.37 0.30
N LEU A 894 5.89 -24.02 0.10
CA LEU A 894 6.93 -23.57 -0.83
C LEU A 894 6.44 -23.51 -2.29
N GLU A 895 5.57 -24.44 -2.71
CA GLU A 895 4.97 -24.36 -4.04
C GLU A 895 4.13 -23.09 -4.23
N ILE A 896 3.32 -22.71 -3.24
CA ILE A 896 2.57 -21.44 -3.30
C ILE A 896 3.54 -20.27 -3.41
N VAL A 897 4.61 -20.25 -2.63
CA VAL A 897 5.65 -19.18 -2.70
C VAL A 897 6.25 -19.10 -4.09
N ARG A 898 6.63 -20.22 -4.69
CA ARG A 898 7.16 -20.28 -6.07
C ARG A 898 6.17 -19.74 -7.08
N LEU A 899 4.89 -20.10 -7.00
CA LEU A 899 3.85 -19.57 -7.90
C LEU A 899 3.68 -18.06 -7.77
N CYS A 900 3.73 -17.51 -6.55
CA CYS A 900 3.73 -16.07 -6.34
C CYS A 900 4.94 -15.42 -7.02
N ARG A 901 6.15 -15.89 -6.72
CA ARG A 901 7.38 -15.24 -7.22
C ARG A 901 7.57 -15.39 -8.74
N ASN A 902 7.08 -16.46 -9.33
CA ASN A 902 7.15 -16.66 -10.78
C ASN A 902 6.31 -15.66 -11.56
N ARG A 903 5.25 -15.09 -10.97
CA ARG A 903 4.47 -14.00 -11.60
C ARG A 903 5.22 -12.68 -11.67
N TYR A 904 6.23 -12.47 -10.80
CA TYR A 904 7.00 -11.24 -10.68
C TYR A 904 8.43 -11.49 -11.18
N ASP A 905 8.55 -11.61 -12.50
CA ASP A 905 9.73 -12.09 -13.21
C ASP A 905 10.57 -10.99 -13.88
N GLY A 906 10.13 -9.74 -13.78
CA GLY A 906 10.75 -8.60 -14.46
C GLY A 906 10.38 -8.47 -15.94
N ARG A 907 9.82 -9.51 -16.57
CA ARG A 907 9.33 -9.50 -17.96
C ARG A 907 7.93 -8.91 -18.05
N HIS A 908 7.06 -9.25 -17.09
CA HIS A 908 5.65 -8.91 -17.06
C HIS A 908 5.29 -8.02 -15.86
N ARG A 909 5.88 -8.27 -14.71
CA ARG A 909 5.65 -7.50 -13.47
C ARG A 909 6.97 -7.21 -12.78
N ASN A 910 7.00 -6.09 -12.05
CA ASN A 910 8.16 -5.72 -11.27
C ASN A 910 8.42 -6.71 -10.11
N PRO A 911 9.60 -7.35 -10.03
CA PRO A 911 9.92 -8.29 -8.95
C PRO A 911 9.88 -7.69 -7.54
N PHE A 912 9.98 -6.38 -7.43
CA PHE A 912 10.05 -5.63 -6.17
C PHE A 912 8.77 -4.85 -5.86
N ASP A 913 7.67 -5.18 -6.55
CA ASP A 913 6.38 -4.49 -6.44
C ASP A 913 5.26 -5.51 -6.62
N GLU A 914 4.83 -6.13 -5.54
CA GLU A 914 3.67 -7.00 -5.58
C GLU A 914 2.39 -6.18 -5.46
N ILE A 915 1.54 -6.32 -6.48
CA ILE A 915 0.31 -5.54 -6.64
C ILE A 915 -0.91 -6.25 -6.05
N GLU A 916 -1.82 -5.45 -5.49
CA GLU A 916 -3.20 -5.84 -5.18
C GLU A 916 -4.08 -4.61 -5.48
N CYS A 917 -4.65 -3.91 -4.52
CA CYS A 917 -5.26 -2.61 -4.73
C CYS A 917 -4.17 -1.53 -4.73
N GLY A 918 -3.41 -1.44 -5.82
CA GLY A 918 -2.26 -0.56 -5.98
C GLY A 918 -0.90 -1.28 -5.91
N HIS A 919 0.14 -0.52 -6.19
CA HIS A 919 1.55 -0.89 -6.15
C HIS A 919 2.06 -1.05 -4.70
N TRP A 920 3.10 -1.86 -4.48
CA TRP A 920 3.72 -2.05 -3.17
C TRP A 920 2.68 -2.29 -2.06
N TYR A 921 1.81 -3.25 -2.27
CA TYR A 921 0.67 -3.47 -1.40
C TYR A 921 1.08 -4.14 -0.08
N ALA A 922 0.70 -3.54 1.04
CA ALA A 922 1.20 -3.88 2.38
C ALA A 922 0.95 -5.34 2.79
N ARG A 923 -0.15 -5.97 2.33
CA ARG A 923 -0.49 -7.35 2.64
C ARG A 923 0.59 -8.34 2.24
N ALA A 924 1.35 -8.07 1.17
CA ALA A 924 2.43 -8.92 0.69
C ALA A 924 3.59 -9.08 1.70
N MET A 925 3.71 -8.19 2.70
CA MET A 925 4.64 -8.36 3.81
C MET A 925 4.29 -9.53 4.74
N SER A 926 3.20 -10.26 4.51
CA SER A 926 2.95 -11.57 5.12
C SER A 926 4.01 -12.60 4.75
N SER A 927 4.73 -12.39 3.65
CA SER A 927 5.89 -13.19 3.24
C SER A 927 6.94 -13.35 4.35
N TYR A 928 7.10 -12.36 5.23
CA TYR A 928 8.02 -12.44 6.37
C TYR A 928 7.69 -13.59 7.33
N SER A 929 6.41 -13.96 7.47
CA SER A 929 5.97 -15.06 8.32
C SER A 929 6.48 -16.43 7.86
N ILE A 930 6.91 -16.57 6.60
CA ILE A 930 7.46 -17.83 6.07
C ILE A 930 8.80 -18.17 6.75
N LEU A 931 9.61 -17.14 7.06
CA LEU A 931 10.84 -17.32 7.83
C LEU A 931 10.52 -17.92 9.20
N GLN A 932 9.53 -17.38 9.91
CA GLN A 932 9.08 -17.89 11.19
C GLN A 932 8.48 -19.31 11.05
N ALA A 933 7.73 -19.56 10.00
CA ALA A 933 7.13 -20.87 9.75
C ALA A 933 8.16 -22.00 9.53
N LEU A 934 9.20 -21.74 8.73
CA LEU A 934 10.25 -22.72 8.45
C LEU A 934 11.12 -23.02 9.67
N THR A 935 11.51 -21.98 10.39
CA THR A 935 12.47 -22.08 11.50
C THR A 935 11.82 -22.28 12.86
N GLY A 936 10.56 -21.87 13.01
CA GLY A 936 9.87 -21.79 14.31
C GLY A 936 10.54 -20.83 15.29
N VAL A 937 11.43 -19.95 14.79
CA VAL A 937 12.17 -19.00 15.64
C VAL A 937 11.26 -17.89 16.10
N ARG A 938 11.19 -17.69 17.40
CA ARG A 938 10.50 -16.61 18.04
C ARG A 938 11.20 -16.20 19.34
N TYR A 939 11.58 -14.95 19.43
CA TYR A 939 12.11 -14.37 20.66
C TYR A 939 10.99 -13.71 21.45
N ASP A 940 10.92 -14.04 22.73
CA ASP A 940 10.00 -13.48 23.70
C ASP A 940 10.78 -12.64 24.71
N ALA A 941 10.67 -11.33 24.59
CA ALA A 941 11.41 -10.38 25.41
C ALA A 941 10.90 -10.33 26.86
N VAL A 942 9.63 -10.69 27.14
CA VAL A 942 9.08 -10.73 28.49
C VAL A 942 9.77 -11.81 29.35
N THR A 943 9.95 -12.99 28.76
CA THR A 943 10.60 -14.13 29.44
C THR A 943 12.07 -14.29 29.08
N LYS A 944 12.55 -13.53 28.09
CA LYS A 944 13.89 -13.64 27.49
C LYS A 944 14.17 -15.05 26.97
N THR A 945 13.15 -15.66 26.36
CA THR A 945 13.19 -17.03 25.87
C THR A 945 13.22 -17.01 24.33
N MET A 946 14.16 -17.74 23.76
CA MET A 946 14.21 -18.04 22.35
C MET A 946 13.53 -19.39 22.09
N TYR A 947 12.40 -19.39 21.41
CA TYR A 947 11.71 -20.60 20.97
C TYR A 947 12.19 -21.00 19.59
N ILE A 948 12.33 -22.29 19.33
CA ILE A 948 12.72 -22.85 18.03
C ILE A 948 11.89 -24.10 17.80
N ASN A 949 11.16 -24.16 16.67
CA ASN A 949 10.36 -25.31 16.25
C ASN A 949 10.52 -25.50 14.74
N SER A 950 11.72 -25.97 14.35
CA SER A 950 12.10 -26.09 12.94
C SER A 950 11.25 -27.12 12.20
N GLN A 951 10.74 -26.76 11.03
CA GLN A 951 10.05 -27.65 10.09
C GLN A 951 10.99 -28.24 9.02
N ILE A 952 12.26 -27.79 9.02
CA ILE A 952 13.26 -28.14 8.00
C ILE A 952 14.53 -28.77 8.60
N GLY A 953 14.52 -29.10 9.91
CA GLY A 953 15.70 -29.65 10.60
C GLY A 953 16.73 -28.56 10.91
N ASP A 954 17.99 -28.83 10.61
CA ASP A 954 19.10 -27.87 10.78
C ASP A 954 18.92 -26.68 9.83
N PHE A 955 19.16 -25.46 10.32
CA PHE A 955 19.08 -24.25 9.52
C PHE A 955 19.98 -23.14 10.05
N LYS A 956 20.24 -22.13 9.21
CA LYS A 956 20.74 -20.82 9.59
C LYS A 956 19.82 -19.75 9.00
N SER A 957 19.44 -18.75 9.78
CA SER A 957 18.50 -17.73 9.36
C SER A 957 18.70 -16.41 10.08
N PHE A 958 18.22 -15.33 9.47
CA PHE A 958 18.16 -14.00 10.07
C PHE A 958 17.21 -13.97 11.28
N ILE A 959 17.56 -13.16 12.27
CA ILE A 959 16.69 -12.81 13.41
C ILE A 959 16.82 -11.33 13.72
N SER A 960 15.69 -10.69 14.02
CA SER A 960 15.61 -9.33 14.55
C SER A 960 14.71 -9.28 15.78
N THR A 961 15.05 -8.40 16.71
CA THR A 961 14.31 -8.16 17.97
C THR A 961 14.16 -6.65 18.18
N ASP A 962 13.57 -6.20 19.27
CA ASP A 962 13.45 -4.76 19.59
C ASP A 962 14.80 -4.05 19.81
N THR A 963 15.87 -4.79 20.08
CA THR A 963 17.15 -4.24 20.53
C THR A 963 18.35 -4.60 19.66
N GLY A 964 18.18 -5.42 18.62
CA GLY A 964 19.26 -5.82 17.75
C GLY A 964 18.90 -6.94 16.80
N PHE A 965 19.84 -7.24 15.89
CA PHE A 965 19.65 -8.30 14.89
C PHE A 965 20.95 -9.07 14.63
N GLY A 966 20.78 -10.23 13.97
CA GLY A 966 21.90 -11.10 13.60
C GLY A 966 21.40 -12.36 12.92
N THR A 967 22.12 -13.47 13.14
CA THR A 967 21.73 -14.79 12.64
C THR A 967 21.55 -15.78 13.80
N ILE A 968 20.61 -16.69 13.62
CA ILE A 968 20.40 -17.86 14.48
C ILE A 968 20.60 -19.12 13.67
N GLU A 969 21.38 -20.05 14.19
CA GLU A 969 21.63 -21.36 13.60
C GLU A 969 21.11 -22.45 14.55
N LEU A 970 20.42 -23.42 14.02
CA LEU A 970 20.16 -24.69 14.69
C LEU A 970 20.99 -25.76 14.00
N LYS A 971 21.90 -26.42 14.73
CA LYS A 971 22.71 -27.50 14.21
C LYS A 971 22.76 -28.66 15.19
N ASN A 972 22.34 -29.85 14.76
CA ASN A 972 22.24 -31.00 15.63
C ASN A 972 21.51 -30.71 16.95
N ASN A 973 20.39 -29.98 16.87
CA ASN A 973 19.60 -29.50 18.02
C ASN A 973 20.37 -28.57 18.98
N GLN A 974 21.47 -27.96 18.55
CA GLN A 974 22.17 -26.95 19.33
C GLN A 974 21.95 -25.58 18.69
N PRO A 975 21.33 -24.63 19.40
CA PRO A 975 21.11 -23.28 18.89
C PRO A 975 22.37 -22.45 19.08
N LEU A 976 22.73 -21.68 18.06
CA LEU A 976 23.82 -20.71 18.09
C LEU A 976 23.27 -19.35 17.60
N LEU A 977 23.34 -18.33 18.46
CA LEU A 977 22.97 -16.96 18.12
C LEU A 977 24.23 -16.13 17.88
N HIS A 978 24.29 -15.46 16.73
CA HIS A 978 25.34 -14.49 16.40
C HIS A 978 24.71 -13.11 16.17
N VAL A 979 24.91 -12.19 17.13
CA VAL A 979 24.41 -10.82 17.07
C VAL A 979 25.42 -9.97 16.32
N VAL A 980 25.00 -9.27 15.26
CA VAL A 980 25.85 -8.40 14.44
C VAL A 980 25.58 -6.91 14.66
N TYR A 981 24.40 -6.56 15.19
CA TYR A 981 24.01 -5.19 15.49
C TYR A 981 23.17 -5.14 16.77
N GLY A 982 23.41 -4.15 17.63
CA GLY A 982 22.71 -4.03 18.91
C GLY A 982 23.00 -5.18 19.88
N GLN A 983 21.96 -5.65 20.57
CA GLN A 983 22.08 -6.76 21.54
C GLN A 983 20.79 -7.57 21.59
N ILE A 984 20.92 -8.88 21.83
CA ILE A 984 19.77 -9.80 22.05
C ILE A 984 20.06 -10.60 23.33
N ASP A 985 19.30 -10.36 24.39
CA ASP A 985 19.49 -10.95 25.71
C ASP A 985 18.66 -12.24 25.87
N VAL A 986 19.21 -13.38 25.50
CA VAL A 986 18.56 -14.69 25.60
C VAL A 986 18.96 -15.39 26.88
N LYS A 987 18.00 -15.61 27.79
CA LYS A 987 18.22 -16.38 29.03
C LYS A 987 17.94 -17.86 28.87
N LYS A 988 17.08 -18.23 27.94
CA LYS A 988 16.63 -19.61 27.75
C LYS A 988 16.41 -19.90 26.27
N TYR A 989 16.84 -21.08 25.82
CA TYR A 989 16.40 -21.65 24.56
C TYR A 989 15.38 -22.77 24.85
N GLN A 990 14.29 -22.78 24.10
CA GLN A 990 13.28 -23.84 24.14
C GLN A 990 13.12 -24.38 22.73
N ILE A 991 13.64 -25.60 22.54
CA ILE A 991 13.57 -26.31 21.28
C ILE A 991 12.43 -27.31 21.40
N GLU A 992 11.47 -27.20 20.48
CA GLU A 992 10.37 -28.14 20.38
C GLU A 992 10.70 -29.16 19.29
N HIS A 993 10.50 -30.43 19.59
CA HIS A 993 10.70 -31.48 18.60
C HIS A 993 9.34 -31.89 18.05
N ASN A 994 9.14 -31.73 16.77
CA ASN A 994 8.01 -32.37 16.09
C ASN A 994 8.28 -33.88 16.07
N ASN A 995 7.67 -34.62 17.01
CA ASN A 995 7.65 -36.09 17.03
C ASN A 995 6.76 -36.65 15.90
N ASN A 996 6.85 -36.11 14.69
CA ASN A 996 6.18 -36.64 13.52
C ASN A 996 7.22 -37.36 12.65
N HIS A 997 7.51 -38.61 13.03
CA HIS A 997 8.06 -39.64 12.14
C HIS A 997 6.98 -40.62 11.74
#